data_776506178e56a7be42c018a1bf85f4cb
#
_entry.id   776506178e56a7be42c018a1bf85f4cb
#
_cell.length_a   1.000
_cell.length_b   1.000
_cell.length_c   1.000
_cell.angle_alpha   90.00
_cell.angle_beta   90.00
_cell.angle_gamma   90.00
#
_symmetry.space_group_name_H-M   'P 1'
#
loop_
_entity.id
_entity.type
_entity.pdbx_description
1 polymer ?
#
loop_
_entity_poly.entity_id
_entity_poly.type
_entity_poly.pdbx_seq_one_letter_code
_entity_poly.pdbx_strand_id
1 'polypeptide(L)'
;MRNKINHKILVMRNLIWSLMLLFTGMSAFSQTKTIEKGSYLSTDKGQKIKLNLLDNNKYELILYSGDYEIKGDSLLFIQNGKDKNIFNLSFVNNNKAKKIKVKFIDPAYYPFYIGTQKGSDLVQYQSLIDVKTKIDPNWIKADLEFEIDKADFLYLVYEGYEGNSSVYKYALPKEVSEITINYELPVLGDLRLSGFFDKSTNGLKISEKGGKNPLTFFNEKNAQPEKSQKVIPLESKTVSNWTYPGKEEALAVSAAVDSVAAPFSLDSIAAVSQVDFKLKIENNLKNALAATKQVKDKFLVVAANGKDSAKTDFDFFIKGQETQIGYNMYTEYNPQYDVYNFYLAGAEDKKWLKNNKIVNDPAIIVLNGDGEVLAQAKSDLAGKEYQFGYYSDFYRQLKRADAFLVFDKAIKNKKATDADLINAFNKVSALEVSYDYETNDATDPNSTDFVVTKAVQDKKGIEKIWKKLIETHQKDTKPNMLLVETIIKEIKDQGFTKQLFKEEKILNDTDFLAIDYLIKHYDAIEKINKEVGNSEVEAADGTKIGNLSAEISFALQQDTYAAQDETEGKTSQDKAIAVYKKLIAAGKGGFDCYKNYLNYLSQEAETNGNDTALLKEFSAYFDTYLSTDKGNAIQRLDDLFTTIDYNSDYSYNGWNSFKEYNSNLCNSAAWAVVLKPENADYMKSAINWSEYSLIVTK
;
A
#
# COMPACT_ATOMS: atom_id res chain seq x y z
N MET A 1 -82.08 -20.41 -11.86
CA MET A 1 -80.67 -20.60 -11.46
C MET A 1 -79.66 -19.82 -12.32
N ARG A 2 -79.91 -19.56 -13.58
CA ARG A 2 -78.94 -18.82 -14.46
C ARG A 2 -78.73 -17.33 -14.10
N ASN A 3 -79.71 -16.62 -13.55
CA ASN A 3 -79.55 -15.15 -13.26
C ASN A 3 -78.74 -14.88 -11.98
N LYS A 4 -78.60 -15.80 -11.03
CA LYS A 4 -77.76 -15.62 -9.84
C LYS A 4 -76.26 -15.84 -10.10
N ILE A 5 -75.91 -16.64 -11.12
CA ILE A 5 -74.53 -16.92 -11.49
C ILE A 5 -73.94 -15.72 -12.25
N ASN A 6 -74.71 -15.08 -13.12
CA ASN A 6 -74.21 -13.90 -13.86
C ASN A 6 -73.99 -12.68 -12.96
N HIS A 7 -74.77 -12.52 -11.88
CA HIS A 7 -74.57 -11.42 -10.95
C HIS A 7 -73.30 -11.61 -10.08
N LYS A 8 -72.98 -12.85 -9.67
CA LYS A 8 -71.75 -13.14 -8.95
C LYS A 8 -70.47 -12.97 -9.81
N ILE A 9 -70.53 -13.32 -11.07
CA ILE A 9 -69.42 -13.15 -12.04
C ILE A 9 -69.20 -11.64 -12.32
N LEU A 10 -70.27 -10.84 -12.41
CA LEU A 10 -70.18 -9.40 -12.62
C LEU A 10 -69.62 -8.69 -11.40
N VAL A 11 -70.00 -9.07 -10.19
CA VAL A 11 -69.48 -8.52 -8.96
C VAL A 11 -67.99 -8.90 -8.76
N MET A 12 -67.64 -10.16 -9.03
CA MET A 12 -66.24 -10.59 -8.97
C MET A 12 -65.36 -9.92 -9.99
N ARG A 13 -65.85 -9.69 -11.22
CA ARG A 13 -65.13 -8.96 -12.26
C ARG A 13 -64.89 -7.49 -11.89
N ASN A 14 -65.90 -6.83 -11.32
CA ASN A 14 -65.79 -5.45 -10.85
C ASN A 14 -64.85 -5.34 -9.62
N LEU A 15 -64.80 -6.35 -8.73
CA LEU A 15 -63.88 -6.41 -7.61
C LEU A 15 -62.43 -6.61 -8.09
N ILE A 16 -62.23 -7.43 -9.11
CA ILE A 16 -60.88 -7.64 -9.74
C ILE A 16 -60.41 -6.33 -10.42
N TRP A 17 -61.29 -5.63 -11.13
CA TRP A 17 -60.98 -4.34 -11.75
C TRP A 17 -60.72 -3.25 -10.70
N SER A 18 -61.42 -3.22 -9.58
CA SER A 18 -61.15 -2.30 -8.46
C SER A 18 -59.83 -2.62 -7.77
N LEU A 19 -59.50 -3.90 -7.59
CA LEU A 19 -58.17 -4.31 -7.05
C LEU A 19 -57.03 -3.97 -8.03
N MET A 20 -57.21 -4.18 -9.35
CA MET A 20 -56.19 -3.78 -10.34
C MET A 20 -55.99 -2.25 -10.37
N LEU A 21 -57.05 -1.44 -10.26
CA LEU A 21 -56.94 0.01 -10.18
C LEU A 21 -56.28 0.48 -8.88
N LEU A 22 -56.48 -0.24 -7.75
CA LEU A 22 -55.76 0.05 -6.51
C LEU A 22 -54.26 -0.30 -6.61
N PHE A 23 -53.90 -1.38 -7.28
CA PHE A 23 -52.48 -1.74 -7.52
C PHE A 23 -51.80 -0.81 -8.52
N THR A 24 -52.50 -0.31 -9.55
CA THR A 24 -51.93 0.69 -10.49
C THR A 24 -51.83 2.10 -9.87
N GLY A 25 -52.65 2.42 -8.86
CA GLY A 25 -52.60 3.67 -8.11
C GLY A 25 -51.43 3.69 -7.10
N MET A 26 -50.99 2.53 -6.59
CA MET A 26 -49.84 2.47 -5.64
C MET A 26 -48.49 2.53 -6.34
N SER A 27 -48.39 2.26 -7.61
CA SER A 27 -47.13 2.39 -8.37
C SER A 27 -46.84 3.84 -8.83
N ALA A 28 -47.74 4.80 -8.64
CA ALA A 28 -47.55 6.19 -9.05
C ALA A 28 -47.00 7.11 -7.96
N PHE A 29 -46.77 6.62 -6.74
CA PHE A 29 -46.13 7.38 -5.66
C PHE A 29 -44.81 6.74 -5.22
N SER A 30 -44.00 6.30 -6.16
CA SER A 30 -42.56 6.28 -5.94
C SER A 30 -42.09 7.74 -5.95
N GLN A 31 -42.26 8.44 -4.84
CA GLN A 31 -41.51 9.68 -4.62
C GLN A 31 -40.03 9.24 -4.65
N THR A 32 -39.38 9.51 -5.78
CA THR A 32 -37.92 9.56 -5.83
C THR A 32 -37.54 10.61 -4.78
N LYS A 33 -37.11 10.16 -3.59
CA LYS A 33 -36.44 11.05 -2.65
C LYS A 33 -35.22 11.56 -3.40
N THR A 34 -35.27 12.77 -3.88
CA THR A 34 -34.17 13.47 -4.48
C THR A 34 -33.10 13.67 -3.38
N ILE A 35 -31.84 13.50 -3.77
CA ILE A 35 -30.71 13.83 -2.89
C ILE A 35 -30.82 15.32 -2.55
N GLU A 36 -31.01 15.64 -1.27
CA GLU A 36 -31.12 17.02 -0.79
C GLU A 36 -29.72 17.65 -0.68
N LYS A 37 -29.62 18.93 -1.07
CA LYS A 37 -28.41 19.72 -0.80
C LYS A 37 -28.22 19.91 0.70
N GLY A 38 -26.97 20.01 1.17
CA GLY A 38 -26.64 20.21 2.58
C GLY A 38 -25.43 19.44 3.02
N SER A 39 -25.21 19.41 4.33
CA SER A 39 -24.09 18.70 4.94
C SER A 39 -24.46 17.27 5.32
N TYR A 40 -23.58 16.34 5.00
CA TYR A 40 -23.68 14.93 5.34
C TYR A 40 -22.47 14.54 6.17
N LEU A 41 -22.67 13.79 7.26
CA LEU A 41 -21.62 13.32 8.14
C LEU A 41 -21.48 11.80 8.03
N SER A 42 -20.24 11.31 7.88
CA SER A 42 -19.95 9.88 7.98
C SER A 42 -20.21 9.40 9.42
N THR A 43 -20.86 8.24 9.56
CA THR A 43 -21.09 7.58 10.86
C THR A 43 -20.13 6.45 11.13
N ASP A 44 -19.20 6.18 10.20
CA ASP A 44 -18.21 5.12 10.39
C ASP A 44 -17.30 5.46 11.57
N LYS A 45 -17.06 4.46 12.41
CA LYS A 45 -16.24 4.61 13.62
C LYS A 45 -14.80 4.96 13.22
N GLY A 46 -14.30 6.10 13.67
CA GLY A 46 -12.91 6.51 13.52
C GLY A 46 -12.75 7.94 13.00
N GLN A 47 -13.04 8.23 11.75
CA GLN A 47 -12.95 9.59 11.19
C GLN A 47 -14.33 10.12 10.77
N LYS A 48 -14.72 11.25 11.34
CA LYS A 48 -15.92 11.98 10.93
C LYS A 48 -15.59 12.76 9.65
N ILE A 49 -15.89 12.15 8.48
CA ILE A 49 -15.71 12.80 7.18
C ILE A 49 -16.99 13.55 6.83
N LYS A 50 -16.87 14.84 6.52
CA LYS A 50 -18.00 15.70 6.18
C LYS A 50 -18.05 15.91 4.67
N LEU A 51 -19.22 15.70 4.08
CA LEU A 51 -19.54 16.00 2.69
C LEU A 51 -20.57 17.10 2.63
N ASN A 52 -20.25 18.22 2.00
CA ASN A 52 -21.17 19.29 1.72
C ASN A 52 -21.61 19.23 0.25
N LEU A 53 -22.91 19.13 -0.01
CA LEU A 53 -23.50 19.31 -1.36
C LEU A 53 -23.98 20.74 -1.47
N LEU A 54 -23.24 21.55 -2.23
CA LEU A 54 -23.42 22.99 -2.35
C LEU A 54 -24.35 23.38 -3.49
N ASP A 55 -24.67 24.68 -3.59
CA ASP A 55 -25.35 25.24 -4.74
C ASP A 55 -24.49 25.13 -6.02
N ASN A 56 -25.13 25.22 -7.19
CA ASN A 56 -24.47 25.09 -8.50
C ASN A 56 -23.76 23.75 -8.74
N ASN A 57 -24.31 22.66 -8.17
CA ASN A 57 -23.79 21.30 -8.33
C ASN A 57 -22.33 21.15 -7.91
N LYS A 58 -21.92 21.86 -6.86
CA LYS A 58 -20.61 21.73 -6.24
C LYS A 58 -20.67 20.86 -4.99
N TYR A 59 -19.59 20.14 -4.71
CA TYR A 59 -19.42 19.42 -3.45
C TYR A 59 -18.11 19.83 -2.79
N GLU A 60 -18.06 19.65 -1.48
CA GLU A 60 -16.87 19.84 -0.68
C GLU A 60 -16.75 18.62 0.26
N LEU A 61 -15.71 17.84 0.04
CA LEU A 61 -15.28 16.79 0.94
C LEU A 61 -13.98 17.27 1.58
N ILE A 62 -13.70 16.98 2.85
CA ILE A 62 -12.51 17.50 3.56
C ILE A 62 -11.22 17.27 2.78
N LEU A 63 -11.15 16.20 2.00
CA LEU A 63 -9.99 15.89 1.17
C LEU A 63 -10.12 16.36 -0.29
N TYR A 64 -11.34 16.66 -0.78
CA TYR A 64 -11.58 17.00 -2.18
C TYR A 64 -12.76 17.95 -2.33
N SER A 65 -12.66 18.87 -3.27
CA SER A 65 -13.77 19.69 -3.72
C SER A 65 -13.91 19.62 -5.26
N GLY A 66 -15.14 19.71 -5.78
CA GLY A 66 -15.39 19.62 -7.20
C GLY A 66 -16.85 19.83 -7.54
N ASP A 67 -17.19 19.57 -8.80
CA ASP A 67 -18.56 19.58 -9.27
C ASP A 67 -19.15 18.17 -9.14
N TYR A 68 -20.50 18.08 -9.05
CA TYR A 68 -21.20 16.81 -9.01
C TYR A 68 -22.44 16.85 -9.90
N GLU A 69 -22.88 15.70 -10.38
CA GLU A 69 -24.11 15.51 -11.15
C GLU A 69 -24.98 14.46 -10.46
N ILE A 70 -26.30 14.74 -10.37
CA ILE A 70 -27.28 13.79 -9.86
C ILE A 70 -28.07 13.22 -11.02
N LYS A 71 -28.08 11.89 -11.15
CA LYS A 71 -28.88 11.14 -12.14
C LYS A 71 -29.74 10.12 -11.40
N GLY A 72 -31.03 10.46 -11.15
CA GLY A 72 -31.90 9.62 -10.33
C GLY A 72 -31.41 9.48 -8.90
N ASP A 73 -31.11 8.26 -8.46
CA ASP A 73 -30.55 7.95 -7.13
C ASP A 73 -29.01 7.93 -7.13
N SER A 74 -28.37 8.22 -8.26
CA SER A 74 -26.92 8.15 -8.41
C SER A 74 -26.26 9.53 -8.34
N LEU A 75 -25.10 9.60 -7.68
CA LEU A 75 -24.25 10.77 -7.54
C LEU A 75 -22.92 10.54 -8.27
N LEU A 76 -22.61 11.41 -9.23
CA LEU A 76 -21.36 11.39 -9.97
C LEU A 76 -20.52 12.60 -9.58
N PHE A 77 -19.29 12.36 -9.09
CA PHE A 77 -18.33 13.42 -8.79
C PHE A 77 -17.50 13.73 -10.03
N ILE A 78 -17.41 14.99 -10.39
CA ILE A 78 -16.69 15.47 -11.57
C ILE A 78 -15.42 16.16 -11.08
N GLN A 79 -14.27 15.62 -11.44
CA GLN A 79 -12.99 16.30 -11.17
C GLN A 79 -12.84 17.48 -12.13
N ASN A 80 -12.64 18.67 -11.58
CA ASN A 80 -12.28 19.85 -12.36
C ASN A 80 -10.81 19.76 -12.78
N GLY A 81 -10.53 20.06 -14.06
CA GLY A 81 -9.22 19.94 -14.68
C GLY A 81 -8.11 20.81 -14.06
N LYS A 82 -6.94 20.78 -14.67
CA LYS A 82 -5.60 21.17 -14.24
C LYS A 82 -5.36 22.58 -13.62
N ASP A 83 -6.37 23.45 -13.55
CA ASP A 83 -6.23 24.85 -13.08
C ASP A 83 -6.77 25.10 -11.67
N LYS A 84 -6.70 24.13 -10.78
CA LYS A 84 -7.24 24.25 -9.44
C LYS A 84 -6.33 25.13 -8.56
N ASN A 85 -6.89 26.24 -8.05
CA ASN A 85 -6.25 27.01 -6.99
C ASN A 85 -6.07 26.11 -5.75
N ILE A 86 -4.84 25.84 -5.37
CA ILE A 86 -4.51 25.01 -4.20
C ILE A 86 -4.68 25.75 -2.87
N PHE A 87 -4.76 27.08 -2.88
CA PHE A 87 -4.92 27.89 -1.67
C PHE A 87 -6.33 28.43 -1.53
N ASN A 88 -6.94 28.22 -0.37
CA ASN A 88 -8.20 28.78 0.03
C ASN A 88 -7.97 29.87 1.09
N LEU A 89 -8.31 31.11 0.75
CA LEU A 89 -8.09 32.29 1.61
C LEU A 89 -9.40 32.80 2.18
N SER A 90 -9.37 33.24 3.43
CA SER A 90 -10.41 34.08 4.04
C SER A 90 -9.80 35.33 4.65
N PHE A 91 -10.52 36.46 4.57
CA PHE A 91 -10.07 37.76 5.05
C PHE A 91 -10.97 38.27 6.16
N VAL A 92 -10.33 38.84 7.19
CA VAL A 92 -10.99 39.67 8.18
C VAL A 92 -10.53 41.11 7.98
N ASN A 93 -11.47 42.05 7.95
CA ASN A 93 -11.18 43.47 7.71
C ASN A 93 -11.29 44.27 9.02
N ASN A 94 -10.26 45.07 9.29
CA ASN A 94 -10.24 46.04 10.37
C ASN A 94 -9.32 47.23 9.98
N ASN A 95 -9.92 48.39 9.73
CA ASN A 95 -9.23 49.60 9.28
C ASN A 95 -8.24 50.19 10.31
N LYS A 96 -8.31 49.73 11.60
CA LYS A 96 -7.39 50.19 12.66
C LYS A 96 -6.11 49.36 12.73
N ALA A 97 -6.05 48.19 12.08
CA ALA A 97 -4.89 47.34 12.13
C ALA A 97 -3.73 47.90 11.30
N LYS A 98 -2.54 48.04 11.90
CA LYS A 98 -1.31 48.52 11.24
C LYS A 98 -0.59 47.45 10.45
N LYS A 99 -0.76 46.17 10.84
CA LYS A 99 -0.19 44.98 10.19
C LYS A 99 -1.30 43.99 9.83
N ILE A 100 -0.95 42.98 9.09
CA ILE A 100 -1.84 41.87 8.72
C ILE A 100 -1.38 40.62 9.46
N LYS A 101 -2.24 40.04 10.28
CA LYS A 101 -2.00 38.74 10.88
C LYS A 101 -2.26 37.65 9.83
N VAL A 102 -1.30 36.77 9.59
CA VAL A 102 -1.44 35.60 8.73
C VAL A 102 -1.53 34.37 9.61
N LYS A 103 -2.58 33.59 9.40
CA LYS A 103 -2.75 32.28 9.98
C LYS A 103 -2.73 31.26 8.85
N PHE A 104 -1.66 30.46 8.77
CA PHE A 104 -1.56 29.36 7.83
C PHE A 104 -1.89 28.05 8.56
N ILE A 105 -2.94 27.37 8.12
CA ILE A 105 -3.41 26.14 8.75
C ILE A 105 -2.49 24.99 8.32
N ASP A 106 -1.83 24.39 9.28
CA ASP A 106 -0.96 23.22 9.17
C ASP A 106 -0.11 23.19 7.87
N PRO A 107 0.84 24.12 7.67
CA PRO A 107 1.69 24.14 6.48
C PRO A 107 2.58 22.89 6.38
N ALA A 108 2.69 22.10 7.46
CA ALA A 108 3.53 20.91 7.57
C ALA A 108 4.96 21.18 7.07
N TYR A 109 5.57 20.21 6.37
CA TYR A 109 6.92 20.32 5.78
C TYR A 109 6.90 20.66 4.29
N TYR A 110 5.79 21.15 3.77
CA TYR A 110 5.68 21.46 2.33
C TYR A 110 6.44 22.72 1.97
N PRO A 111 7.08 22.78 0.80
CA PRO A 111 7.85 23.91 0.33
C PRO A 111 6.92 25.05 -0.14
N PHE A 112 6.33 25.74 0.82
CA PHE A 112 5.51 26.91 0.58
C PHE A 112 6.32 28.20 0.77
N TYR A 113 6.02 29.19 -0.05
CA TYR A 113 6.54 30.54 0.09
C TYR A 113 5.40 31.54 0.12
N ILE A 114 5.59 32.61 0.90
CA ILE A 114 4.71 33.77 0.94
C ILE A 114 5.45 35.00 0.46
N GLY A 115 4.81 35.78 -0.39
CA GLY A 115 5.36 37.04 -0.91
C GLY A 115 4.40 38.18 -0.73
N THR A 116 4.94 39.40 -0.50
CA THR A 116 4.16 40.64 -0.42
C THR A 116 4.67 41.66 -1.43
N GLN A 117 3.74 42.47 -1.96
CA GLN A 117 4.07 43.53 -2.89
C GLN A 117 3.24 44.77 -2.58
N LYS A 118 3.88 45.93 -2.58
CA LYS A 118 3.25 47.24 -2.45
C LYS A 118 3.45 48.01 -3.75
N GLY A 119 2.34 48.45 -4.36
CA GLY A 119 2.38 49.13 -5.65
C GLY A 119 3.08 48.33 -6.74
N SER A 120 4.13 48.90 -7.30
CA SER A 120 4.99 48.30 -8.33
C SER A 120 6.35 47.83 -7.79
N ASP A 121 6.53 47.76 -6.48
CA ASP A 121 7.76 47.30 -5.86
C ASP A 121 8.06 45.84 -6.19
N LEU A 122 9.30 45.40 -6.00
CA LEU A 122 9.68 44.01 -6.13
C LEU A 122 8.97 43.17 -5.06
N VAL A 123 8.49 42.00 -5.43
CA VAL A 123 7.88 41.06 -4.48
C VAL A 123 8.93 40.58 -3.50
N GLN A 124 8.63 40.71 -2.22
CA GLN A 124 9.48 40.17 -1.13
C GLN A 124 8.96 38.84 -0.71
N TYR A 125 9.67 37.77 -1.05
CA TYR A 125 9.34 36.40 -0.70
C TYR A 125 10.07 35.92 0.56
N GLN A 126 9.45 35.03 1.29
CA GLN A 126 10.06 34.28 2.39
C GLN A 126 9.51 32.83 2.40
N SER A 127 10.36 31.88 2.80
CA SER A 127 9.97 30.50 2.99
C SER A 127 9.10 30.38 4.25
N LEU A 128 7.98 29.62 4.18
CA LEU A 128 7.15 29.37 5.36
C LEU A 128 7.84 28.42 6.35
N ILE A 129 8.71 27.55 5.89
CA ILE A 129 9.55 26.71 6.76
C ILE A 129 10.45 27.58 7.63
N ASP A 130 11.13 28.58 7.04
CA ASP A 130 11.98 29.51 7.78
C ASP A 130 11.21 30.36 8.78
N VAL A 131 10.03 30.84 8.38
CA VAL A 131 9.14 31.57 9.29
C VAL A 131 8.71 30.70 10.45
N LYS A 132 8.32 29.45 10.19
CA LYS A 132 7.88 28.51 11.22
C LYS A 132 9.01 28.15 12.17
N THR A 133 10.20 27.84 11.65
CA THR A 133 11.39 27.52 12.45
C THR A 133 11.80 28.68 13.38
N LYS A 134 11.66 29.95 12.94
CA LYS A 134 11.93 31.12 13.76
C LYS A 134 10.90 31.32 14.90
N ILE A 135 9.61 30.99 14.65
CA ILE A 135 8.52 31.24 15.59
C ILE A 135 8.31 30.06 16.53
N ASP A 136 8.42 28.85 16.02
CA ASP A 136 8.23 27.58 16.74
C ASP A 136 9.37 26.60 16.39
N PRO A 137 10.59 26.79 16.96
CA PRO A 137 11.76 25.98 16.66
C PRO A 137 11.58 24.47 16.87
N ASN A 138 10.68 24.10 17.77
CA ASN A 138 10.39 22.70 18.10
C ASN A 138 9.16 22.14 17.37
N TRP A 139 8.57 22.92 16.46
CA TRP A 139 7.41 22.52 15.65
C TRP A 139 6.23 21.95 16.43
N ILE A 140 5.98 22.50 17.62
CA ILE A 140 4.95 22.03 18.56
C ILE A 140 3.54 22.32 18.03
N LYS A 141 3.36 23.46 17.34
CA LYS A 141 2.05 23.87 16.83
C LYS A 141 1.87 23.42 15.37
N ALA A 142 0.73 22.87 15.02
CA ALA A 142 0.41 22.57 13.64
C ALA A 142 0.26 23.85 12.81
N ASP A 143 -0.56 24.79 13.29
CA ASP A 143 -0.80 26.07 12.61
C ASP A 143 0.40 27.03 12.75
N LEU A 144 0.61 27.86 11.71
CA LEU A 144 1.61 28.93 11.70
C LEU A 144 0.92 30.28 11.74
N GLU A 145 1.18 31.09 12.79
CA GLU A 145 0.67 32.45 12.92
C GLU A 145 1.82 33.44 12.97
N PHE A 146 1.78 34.47 12.11
CA PHE A 146 2.78 35.52 12.05
C PHE A 146 2.18 36.81 11.49
N GLU A 147 2.94 37.92 11.51
CA GLU A 147 2.51 39.23 10.99
C GLU A 147 3.32 39.62 9.76
N ILE A 148 2.63 40.24 8.80
CA ILE A 148 3.22 40.91 7.64
C ILE A 148 2.81 42.36 7.61
N ASP A 149 3.60 43.19 6.93
CA ASP A 149 3.24 44.58 6.71
C ASP A 149 2.09 44.71 5.71
N LYS A 150 1.38 45.84 5.74
CA LYS A 150 0.33 46.15 4.79
C LYS A 150 0.87 46.16 3.38
N ALA A 151 0.24 45.43 2.49
CA ALA A 151 0.60 45.29 1.09
C ALA A 151 -0.64 45.35 0.20
N ASP A 152 -0.46 45.56 -1.09
CA ASP A 152 -1.54 45.60 -2.08
C ASP A 152 -1.79 44.20 -2.66
N PHE A 153 -0.75 43.37 -2.69
CA PHE A 153 -0.81 42.02 -3.22
C PHE A 153 -0.13 41.01 -2.30
N LEU A 154 -0.70 39.82 -2.23
CA LEU A 154 -0.15 38.61 -1.60
C LEU A 154 0.18 37.61 -2.67
N TYR A 155 1.35 37.01 -2.60
CA TYR A 155 1.76 35.87 -3.42
C TYR A 155 1.89 34.64 -2.55
N LEU A 156 1.34 33.52 -3.02
CA LEU A 156 1.53 32.22 -2.43
C LEU A 156 2.13 31.29 -3.48
N VAL A 157 3.15 30.56 -3.10
CA VAL A 157 3.87 29.65 -4.01
C VAL A 157 3.96 28.28 -3.39
N TYR A 158 3.68 27.28 -4.17
CA TYR A 158 3.97 25.88 -3.88
C TYR A 158 5.02 25.39 -4.87
N GLU A 159 6.15 24.92 -4.37
CA GLU A 159 7.23 24.35 -5.15
C GLU A 159 7.08 22.83 -5.21
N GLY A 160 6.77 22.30 -6.39
CA GLY A 160 6.59 20.86 -6.61
C GLY A 160 7.93 20.14 -6.77
N TYR A 161 7.92 18.83 -6.55
CA TYR A 161 9.11 17.96 -6.57
C TYR A 161 9.82 17.88 -7.94
N GLU A 162 9.13 18.22 -9.04
CA GLU A 162 9.68 18.18 -10.41
C GLU A 162 10.25 19.52 -10.90
N GLY A 163 10.56 20.44 -9.96
CA GLY A 163 11.07 21.77 -10.30
C GLY A 163 10.02 22.72 -10.87
N ASN A 164 8.75 22.35 -10.90
CA ASN A 164 7.65 23.21 -11.32
C ASN A 164 6.98 23.82 -10.11
N SER A 165 6.88 25.16 -10.08
CA SER A 165 6.23 25.90 -9.00
C SER A 165 4.91 26.51 -9.43
N SER A 166 3.89 26.37 -8.60
CA SER A 166 2.59 27.01 -8.78
C SER A 166 2.57 28.35 -8.03
N VAL A 167 2.41 29.45 -8.75
CA VAL A 167 2.45 30.80 -8.21
C VAL A 167 1.07 31.45 -8.35
N TYR A 168 0.52 31.93 -7.23
CA TYR A 168 -0.78 32.57 -7.13
C TYR A 168 -0.65 33.99 -6.59
N LYS A 169 -1.27 34.96 -7.25
CA LYS A 169 -1.31 36.37 -6.86
C LYS A 169 -2.72 36.75 -6.41
N TYR A 170 -2.85 37.31 -5.23
CA TYR A 170 -4.11 37.78 -4.65
C TYR A 170 -4.09 39.27 -4.42
N ALA A 171 -5.20 39.97 -4.73
CA ALA A 171 -5.37 41.35 -4.30
C ALA A 171 -5.77 41.35 -2.80
N LEU A 172 -5.14 42.23 -2.04
CA LEU A 172 -5.48 42.45 -0.64
C LEU A 172 -6.40 43.66 -0.49
N PRO A 173 -7.54 43.52 0.20
CA PRO A 173 -8.37 44.66 0.60
C PRO A 173 -7.54 45.63 1.44
N LYS A 174 -7.71 46.93 1.25
CA LYS A 174 -6.97 47.96 2.03
C LYS A 174 -7.18 47.81 3.54
N GLU A 175 -8.31 47.28 3.94
CA GLU A 175 -8.71 47.16 5.34
C GLU A 175 -8.40 45.79 5.94
N VAL A 176 -7.80 44.84 5.15
CA VAL A 176 -7.50 43.53 5.64
C VAL A 176 -6.62 43.57 6.88
N SER A 177 -7.02 42.86 7.92
CA SER A 177 -6.29 42.77 9.20
C SER A 177 -5.84 41.35 9.54
N GLU A 178 -6.54 40.36 8.97
CA GLU A 178 -6.20 38.96 9.17
C GLU A 178 -6.47 38.18 7.89
N ILE A 179 -5.58 37.24 7.59
CA ILE A 179 -5.69 36.31 6.46
C ILE A 179 -5.55 34.90 7.02
N THR A 180 -6.58 34.07 6.85
CA THR A 180 -6.48 32.65 7.10
C THR A 180 -6.26 31.93 5.79
N ILE A 181 -5.23 31.08 5.70
CA ILE A 181 -4.83 30.32 4.53
C ILE A 181 -4.96 28.83 4.82
N ASN A 182 -5.80 28.15 4.06
CA ASN A 182 -5.84 26.69 3.94
C ASN A 182 -5.30 26.30 2.58
N TYR A 183 -4.82 25.07 2.45
CA TYR A 183 -4.37 24.54 1.17
C TYR A 183 -4.92 23.12 0.92
N GLU A 184 -5.08 22.82 -0.36
CA GLU A 184 -5.47 21.50 -0.84
C GLU A 184 -4.48 21.11 -1.93
N LEU A 185 -3.46 20.32 -1.57
CA LEU A 185 -2.56 19.76 -2.57
C LEU A 185 -3.31 18.74 -3.42
N PRO A 186 -3.03 18.65 -4.72
CA PRO A 186 -3.51 17.54 -5.54
C PRO A 186 -2.81 16.26 -5.08
N VAL A 187 -3.28 15.71 -3.96
CA VAL A 187 -2.81 14.44 -3.42
C VAL A 187 -3.56 13.35 -4.16
N LEU A 188 -2.84 12.56 -4.92
CA LEU A 188 -3.27 11.35 -5.61
C LEU A 188 -4.02 11.57 -6.93
N GLY A 189 -3.58 10.83 -7.93
CA GLY A 189 -4.13 10.76 -9.26
C GLY A 189 -5.65 10.54 -9.30
N ASP A 190 -6.21 10.36 -10.47
CA ASP A 190 -7.64 10.28 -10.81
C ASP A 190 -8.55 9.52 -9.82
N LEU A 191 -8.77 10.08 -8.61
CA LEU A 191 -9.75 9.52 -7.67
C LEU A 191 -11.16 9.74 -8.23
N ARG A 192 -11.73 8.69 -8.83
CA ARG A 192 -13.08 8.72 -9.40
C ARG A 192 -14.07 8.25 -8.35
N LEU A 193 -14.71 9.19 -7.68
CA LEU A 193 -15.76 8.89 -6.72
C LEU A 193 -17.12 8.72 -7.42
N SER A 194 -17.91 7.79 -6.92
CA SER A 194 -19.32 7.61 -7.26
C SER A 194 -20.14 7.33 -6.01
N GLY A 195 -21.42 7.66 -6.05
CA GLY A 195 -22.29 7.42 -4.90
C GLY A 195 -23.72 7.13 -5.30
N PHE A 196 -24.49 6.60 -4.37
CA PHE A 196 -25.92 6.39 -4.52
C PHE A 196 -26.66 6.61 -3.18
N PHE A 197 -27.94 6.95 -3.27
CA PHE A 197 -28.78 7.10 -2.10
C PHE A 197 -29.39 5.76 -1.71
N ASP A 198 -29.00 5.24 -0.53
CA ASP A 198 -29.56 4.01 0.02
C ASP A 198 -30.83 4.32 0.82
N LYS A 199 -31.98 3.92 0.25
CA LYS A 199 -33.29 4.14 0.87
C LYS A 199 -33.49 3.39 2.17
N SER A 200 -32.81 2.26 2.38
CA SER A 200 -32.94 1.42 3.56
C SER A 200 -32.31 2.10 4.79
N THR A 201 -31.17 2.71 4.61
CA THR A 201 -30.42 3.43 5.65
C THR A 201 -30.70 4.93 5.68
N ASN A 202 -31.39 5.47 4.65
CA ASN A 202 -31.61 6.90 4.45
C ASN A 202 -30.31 7.71 4.41
N GLY A 203 -29.26 7.13 3.82
CA GLY A 203 -27.92 7.68 3.73
C GLY A 203 -27.34 7.68 2.33
N LEU A 204 -26.34 8.54 2.09
CA LEU A 204 -25.52 8.52 0.87
C LEU A 204 -24.36 7.54 1.06
N LYS A 205 -24.24 6.58 0.16
CA LYS A 205 -23.09 5.67 0.08
C LYS A 205 -22.15 6.14 -1.00
N ILE A 206 -20.90 6.42 -0.66
CA ILE A 206 -19.87 6.97 -1.56
C ILE A 206 -18.64 6.08 -1.51
N SER A 207 -18.15 5.69 -2.68
CA SER A 207 -16.91 4.92 -2.83
C SER A 207 -16.14 5.38 -4.06
N GLU A 208 -14.91 4.97 -4.17
CA GLU A 208 -14.19 5.00 -5.43
C GLU A 208 -14.93 4.14 -6.48
N LYS A 209 -14.87 4.52 -7.75
CA LYS A 209 -15.57 3.80 -8.81
C LYS A 209 -15.13 2.33 -8.86
N GLY A 210 -16.04 1.43 -8.51
CA GLY A 210 -15.77 0.00 -8.38
C GLY A 210 -15.32 -0.44 -6.96
N GLY A 211 -15.25 0.47 -5.99
CA GLY A 211 -14.88 0.17 -4.61
C GLY A 211 -15.93 -0.68 -3.88
N LYS A 212 -15.47 -1.67 -3.12
CA LYS A 212 -16.35 -2.66 -2.43
C LYS A 212 -16.91 -2.15 -1.10
N ASN A 213 -16.29 -1.14 -0.46
CA ASN A 213 -16.66 -0.65 0.87
C ASN A 213 -17.06 0.83 0.83
N PRO A 214 -18.31 1.17 0.52
CA PRO A 214 -18.74 2.56 0.49
C PRO A 214 -18.85 3.16 1.90
N LEU A 215 -18.35 4.37 2.06
CA LEU A 215 -18.62 5.19 3.24
C LEU A 215 -20.06 5.68 3.25
N THR A 216 -20.73 5.64 4.41
CA THR A 216 -22.10 6.10 4.56
C THR A 216 -22.13 7.50 5.18
N PHE A 217 -22.83 8.42 4.52
CA PHE A 217 -23.01 9.81 4.94
C PHE A 217 -24.47 10.11 5.21
N PHE A 218 -24.76 10.81 6.31
CA PHE A 218 -26.11 11.25 6.67
C PHE A 218 -26.24 12.78 6.61
N ASN A 219 -27.40 13.25 6.18
CA ASN A 219 -27.66 14.69 6.14
C ASN A 219 -27.77 15.27 7.55
N GLU A 220 -26.93 16.22 7.89
CA GLU A 220 -27.03 17.03 9.10
C GLU A 220 -28.04 18.15 8.90
N LYS A 221 -29.31 17.92 9.20
CA LYS A 221 -30.43 18.84 8.95
C LYS A 221 -30.26 20.25 9.53
N ASN A 222 -29.33 20.48 10.43
CA ASN A 222 -29.09 21.76 11.11
C ASN A 222 -27.74 22.42 10.81
N ALA A 223 -26.87 21.77 10.03
CA ALA A 223 -25.60 22.34 9.64
C ALA A 223 -25.76 23.16 8.37
N GLN A 224 -25.79 24.47 8.47
CA GLN A 224 -25.62 25.34 7.30
C GLN A 224 -24.15 25.30 6.90
N PRO A 225 -23.83 25.05 5.60
CA PRO A 225 -22.45 25.20 5.13
C PRO A 225 -22.01 26.64 5.42
N GLU A 226 -20.84 26.79 6.04
CA GLU A 226 -20.25 28.10 6.21
C GLU A 226 -20.11 28.76 4.83
N LYS A 227 -20.73 29.93 4.66
CA LYS A 227 -20.58 30.76 3.45
C LYS A 227 -19.18 31.38 3.48
N SER A 228 -18.13 30.61 3.22
CA SER A 228 -16.83 31.18 2.94
C SER A 228 -16.87 31.85 1.57
N GLN A 229 -16.72 33.16 1.52
CA GLN A 229 -16.44 33.84 0.26
C GLN A 229 -15.06 33.35 -0.20
N LYS A 230 -15.02 32.48 -1.21
CA LYS A 230 -13.75 32.01 -1.79
C LYS A 230 -13.04 33.19 -2.40
N VAL A 231 -11.87 33.51 -1.89
CA VAL A 231 -10.97 34.50 -2.48
C VAL A 231 -10.29 33.85 -3.69
N ILE A 232 -10.55 34.41 -4.87
CA ILE A 232 -10.00 33.92 -6.14
C ILE A 232 -8.69 34.66 -6.42
N PRO A 233 -7.60 33.96 -6.80
CA PRO A 233 -6.36 34.64 -7.19
C PRO A 233 -6.59 35.46 -8.45
N LEU A 234 -5.94 36.64 -8.54
CA LEU A 234 -5.94 37.48 -9.75
C LEU A 234 -5.21 36.78 -10.91
N GLU A 235 -4.13 36.08 -10.58
CA GLU A 235 -3.30 35.35 -11.53
C GLU A 235 -2.89 34.04 -10.91
N SER A 236 -2.83 32.98 -11.74
CA SER A 236 -2.31 31.67 -11.40
C SER A 236 -1.44 31.19 -12.55
N LYS A 237 -0.21 30.80 -12.27
CA LYS A 237 0.71 30.28 -13.29
C LYS A 237 1.64 29.21 -12.72
N THR A 238 2.03 28.27 -13.57
CA THR A 238 3.08 27.30 -13.28
C THR A 238 4.40 27.84 -13.87
N VAL A 239 5.47 27.83 -13.07
CA VAL A 239 6.78 28.35 -13.44
C VAL A 239 7.82 27.25 -13.19
N SER A 240 8.52 26.84 -14.24
CA SER A 240 9.65 25.90 -14.11
C SER A 240 10.86 26.63 -13.54
N ASN A 241 11.58 25.97 -12.65
CA ASN A 241 12.77 26.51 -11.97
C ASN A 241 12.53 27.89 -11.34
N TRP A 242 11.37 28.01 -10.65
CA TRP A 242 11.00 29.27 -10.00
C TRP A 242 12.04 29.73 -8.98
N THR A 243 12.42 30.98 -9.07
CA THR A 243 13.37 31.60 -8.15
C THR A 243 13.00 33.06 -7.87
N TYR A 244 13.64 33.65 -6.87
CA TYR A 244 13.52 35.06 -6.51
C TYR A 244 14.87 35.59 -6.00
N PRO A 245 15.12 36.91 -6.07
CA PRO A 245 16.37 37.49 -5.54
C PRO A 245 16.56 37.15 -4.06
N GLY A 246 17.66 36.46 -3.73
CA GLY A 246 18.00 36.03 -2.37
C GLY A 246 17.54 34.62 -2.00
N LYS A 247 16.89 33.84 -2.89
CA LYS A 247 16.49 32.46 -2.60
C LYS A 247 17.70 31.56 -2.29
N GLU A 248 18.76 31.65 -3.08
CA GLU A 248 19.99 30.87 -2.89
C GLU A 248 20.75 31.30 -1.63
N GLU A 249 20.78 32.62 -1.34
CA GLU A 249 21.36 33.14 -0.12
C GLU A 249 20.57 32.70 1.12
N ALA A 250 19.23 32.67 1.05
CA ALA A 250 18.38 32.19 2.12
C ALA A 250 18.58 30.67 2.38
N LEU A 251 18.72 29.87 1.31
CA LEU A 251 19.04 28.45 1.42
C LEU A 251 20.45 28.24 2.00
N ALA A 252 21.45 29.05 1.60
CA ALA A 252 22.80 28.98 2.14
C ALA A 252 22.84 29.43 3.62
N VAL A 253 22.06 30.44 4.01
CA VAL A 253 21.93 30.89 5.40
C VAL A 253 21.16 29.91 6.22
N SER A 254 20.10 29.26 5.68
CA SER A 254 19.36 28.18 6.34
C SER A 254 20.27 26.99 6.60
N ALA A 255 21.05 26.57 5.61
CA ALA A 255 22.05 25.51 5.77
C ALA A 255 23.15 25.90 6.78
N ALA A 256 23.53 27.18 6.87
CA ALA A 256 24.50 27.70 7.84
C ALA A 256 23.90 27.90 9.25
N VAL A 257 22.61 28.24 9.35
CA VAL A 257 21.90 28.40 10.65
C VAL A 257 21.54 27.04 11.24
N ASP A 258 21.18 26.05 10.46
CA ASP A 258 21.10 24.66 10.91
C ASP A 258 22.45 24.17 11.45
N SER A 259 23.59 24.75 10.98
CA SER A 259 24.92 24.45 11.50
C SER A 259 25.27 25.18 12.81
N VAL A 260 24.50 26.20 13.26
CA VAL A 260 24.87 27.03 14.43
C VAL A 260 23.85 26.94 15.59
N ALA A 261 22.64 26.41 15.39
CA ALA A 261 21.55 26.60 16.36
C ALA A 261 21.22 25.39 17.25
N ALA A 262 22.05 24.35 17.30
CA ALA A 262 21.82 23.25 18.24
C ALA A 262 23.05 23.01 19.12
N PRO A 263 22.86 22.81 20.44
CA PRO A 263 23.86 22.10 21.24
C PRO A 263 23.91 20.57 20.94
N PHE A 264 23.17 20.11 19.94
CA PHE A 264 23.54 19.01 19.07
C PHE A 264 24.48 19.61 18.03
N SER A 265 25.77 19.63 18.37
CA SER A 265 26.78 20.04 17.41
C SER A 265 26.57 19.20 16.14
N LEU A 266 26.51 19.87 14.97
CA LEU A 266 26.73 19.22 13.67
C LEU A 266 28.10 18.54 13.64
N ASP A 267 29.01 18.85 14.54
CA ASP A 267 30.17 18.03 14.85
C ASP A 267 29.80 16.61 15.30
N SER A 268 28.60 16.38 15.87
CA SER A 268 28.12 14.99 16.09
C SER A 268 27.45 14.37 14.85
N ILE A 269 26.99 15.15 13.88
CA ILE A 269 26.51 14.64 12.59
C ILE A 269 27.62 14.70 11.53
N ALA A 270 28.49 15.69 11.56
CA ALA A 270 29.71 15.71 10.75
C ALA A 270 30.79 14.77 11.28
N ALA A 271 30.67 14.31 12.54
CA ALA A 271 31.43 13.20 13.12
C ALA A 271 30.72 11.84 13.02
N VAL A 272 29.54 11.73 12.41
CA VAL A 272 29.10 10.47 11.82
C VAL A 272 30.03 10.25 10.62
N SER A 273 31.16 9.59 10.89
CA SER A 273 32.17 9.28 9.92
C SER A 273 31.51 8.55 8.76
N GLN A 274 31.38 9.24 7.61
CA GLN A 274 31.11 8.54 6.37
C GLN A 274 32.15 7.43 6.27
N VAL A 275 31.70 6.21 6.07
CA VAL A 275 32.61 5.10 5.86
C VAL A 275 33.45 5.45 4.63
N ASP A 276 34.79 5.55 4.80
CA ASP A 276 35.70 5.73 3.66
C ASP A 276 35.71 4.44 2.83
N PHE A 277 34.63 4.24 2.09
CA PHE A 277 34.42 3.05 1.27
C PHE A 277 35.26 3.13 -0.01
N LYS A 278 35.97 2.05 -0.33
CA LYS A 278 36.75 1.93 -1.55
C LYS A 278 36.34 0.71 -2.35
N LEU A 279 36.05 0.94 -3.62
CA LEU A 279 35.77 -0.13 -4.59
C LEU A 279 37.10 -0.79 -5.02
N LYS A 280 37.15 -2.10 -4.89
CA LYS A 280 38.27 -2.88 -5.42
C LYS A 280 38.09 -3.11 -6.92
N ILE A 281 38.87 -2.39 -7.74
CA ILE A 281 38.87 -2.58 -9.18
C ILE A 281 39.89 -3.65 -9.55
N GLU A 282 39.40 -4.72 -10.15
CA GLU A 282 40.24 -5.84 -10.58
C GLU A 282 40.93 -5.52 -11.94
N ASN A 283 42.09 -6.14 -12.14
CA ASN A 283 42.95 -5.87 -13.30
C ASN A 283 42.58 -6.66 -14.57
N ASN A 284 41.65 -7.60 -14.47
CA ASN A 284 41.13 -8.35 -15.63
C ASN A 284 39.70 -8.85 -15.36
N LEU A 285 38.97 -9.11 -16.43
CA LEU A 285 37.56 -9.54 -16.39
C LEU A 285 37.34 -10.82 -15.58
N LYS A 286 38.27 -11.78 -15.66
CA LYS A 286 38.17 -13.07 -14.94
C LYS A 286 38.19 -12.86 -13.42
N ASN A 287 39.08 -12.01 -12.91
CA ASN A 287 39.17 -11.69 -11.50
C ASN A 287 37.95 -10.89 -11.03
N ALA A 288 37.48 -9.94 -11.85
CA ALA A 288 36.28 -9.18 -11.55
C ALA A 288 35.03 -10.06 -11.43
N LEU A 289 34.86 -11.01 -12.33
CA LEU A 289 33.80 -12.02 -12.26
C LEU A 289 33.94 -12.92 -11.01
N ALA A 290 35.15 -13.39 -10.71
CA ALA A 290 35.42 -14.24 -9.54
C ALA A 290 35.07 -13.49 -8.24
N ALA A 291 35.43 -12.21 -8.12
CA ALA A 291 35.11 -11.38 -6.97
C ALA A 291 33.59 -11.14 -6.85
N THR A 292 32.90 -10.92 -7.97
CA THR A 292 31.44 -10.75 -8.01
C THR A 292 30.72 -12.01 -7.58
N LYS A 293 31.17 -13.17 -8.00
CA LYS A 293 30.56 -14.48 -7.67
C LYS A 293 30.63 -14.82 -6.19
N GLN A 294 31.56 -14.25 -5.44
CA GLN A 294 31.73 -14.52 -3.99
C GLN A 294 30.63 -13.88 -3.15
N VAL A 295 29.94 -12.88 -3.68
CA VAL A 295 28.91 -12.13 -2.95
C VAL A 295 27.55 -12.36 -3.62
N LYS A 296 26.59 -12.81 -2.82
CA LYS A 296 25.22 -13.03 -3.30
C LYS A 296 24.61 -11.72 -3.78
N ASP A 297 23.83 -11.80 -4.87
CA ASP A 297 23.10 -10.67 -5.47
C ASP A 297 23.99 -9.46 -5.86
N LYS A 298 25.29 -9.67 -6.02
CA LYS A 298 26.24 -8.66 -6.52
C LYS A 298 26.40 -8.79 -8.03
N PHE A 299 26.47 -7.66 -8.74
CA PHE A 299 26.59 -7.62 -10.20
C PHE A 299 27.88 -6.97 -10.64
N LEU A 300 28.40 -7.36 -11.82
CA LEU A 300 29.57 -6.76 -12.41
C LEU A 300 29.16 -5.82 -13.55
N VAL A 301 29.52 -4.55 -13.43
CA VAL A 301 29.35 -3.53 -14.46
C VAL A 301 30.65 -3.43 -15.27
N VAL A 302 30.60 -3.83 -16.53
CA VAL A 302 31.72 -3.76 -17.47
C VAL A 302 31.50 -2.55 -18.37
N ALA A 303 32.39 -1.57 -18.31
CA ALA A 303 32.43 -0.44 -19.22
C ALA A 303 33.38 -0.73 -20.38
N ALA A 304 32.93 -0.60 -21.61
CA ALA A 304 33.75 -0.66 -22.82
C ALA A 304 33.69 0.72 -23.48
N ASN A 305 34.85 1.38 -23.63
CA ASN A 305 34.94 2.70 -24.22
C ASN A 305 36.33 2.86 -24.88
N GLY A 306 36.34 3.10 -26.18
CA GLY A 306 37.57 3.24 -26.97
C GLY A 306 38.18 4.64 -26.97
N LYS A 307 37.62 5.60 -26.23
CA LYS A 307 38.14 6.98 -26.12
C LYS A 307 39.44 7.01 -25.32
N ASP A 308 40.35 7.93 -25.65
CA ASP A 308 41.58 8.15 -24.89
C ASP A 308 41.30 8.55 -23.43
N SER A 309 40.19 9.23 -23.16
CA SER A 309 39.75 9.62 -21.84
C SER A 309 39.10 8.50 -20.99
N ALA A 310 38.85 7.33 -21.58
CA ALA A 310 38.06 6.23 -20.97
C ALA A 310 38.50 5.88 -19.53
N LYS A 311 39.82 5.83 -19.29
CA LYS A 311 40.35 5.51 -17.96
C LYS A 311 40.10 6.64 -16.95
N THR A 312 40.31 7.89 -17.36
CA THR A 312 40.07 9.05 -16.52
C THR A 312 38.59 9.21 -16.17
N ASP A 313 37.71 9.02 -17.17
CA ASP A 313 36.26 9.08 -17.00
C ASP A 313 35.77 7.96 -16.07
N PHE A 314 36.32 6.76 -16.24
CA PHE A 314 36.02 5.62 -15.38
C PHE A 314 36.45 5.87 -13.91
N ASP A 315 37.68 6.35 -13.69
CA ASP A 315 38.18 6.65 -12.34
C ASP A 315 37.37 7.75 -11.65
N PHE A 316 36.94 8.76 -12.40
CA PHE A 316 36.05 9.80 -11.89
C PHE A 316 34.69 9.22 -11.47
N PHE A 317 34.08 8.38 -12.30
CA PHE A 317 32.84 7.69 -12.00
C PHE A 317 32.97 6.81 -10.74
N ILE A 318 34.03 6.00 -10.63
CA ILE A 318 34.30 5.15 -9.46
C ILE A 318 34.38 5.96 -8.18
N LYS A 319 35.04 7.10 -8.21
CA LYS A 319 35.12 7.99 -7.03
C LYS A 319 33.74 8.51 -6.61
N GLY A 320 32.87 8.82 -7.57
CA GLY A 320 31.48 9.18 -7.31
C GLY A 320 30.69 8.03 -6.65
N GLN A 321 30.85 6.80 -7.18
CA GLN A 321 30.22 5.61 -6.60
C GLN A 321 30.69 5.30 -5.19
N GLU A 322 32.00 5.39 -4.91
CA GLU A 322 32.56 5.22 -3.55
C GLU A 322 31.90 6.18 -2.56
N THR A 323 31.76 7.45 -2.94
CA THR A 323 31.12 8.47 -2.10
C THR A 323 29.65 8.14 -1.84
N GLN A 324 28.89 7.76 -2.88
CA GLN A 324 27.47 7.43 -2.77
C GLN A 324 27.23 6.19 -1.91
N ILE A 325 28.01 5.13 -2.11
CA ILE A 325 27.91 3.90 -1.34
C ILE A 325 28.29 4.14 0.12
N GLY A 326 29.38 4.86 0.37
CA GLY A 326 29.84 5.22 1.72
C GLY A 326 28.81 6.07 2.48
N TYR A 327 28.12 6.97 1.79
CA TYR A 327 27.02 7.75 2.39
C TYR A 327 25.88 6.87 2.90
N ASN A 328 25.50 5.83 2.14
CA ASN A 328 24.44 4.91 2.55
C ASN A 328 24.83 3.98 3.72
N MET A 329 26.13 3.80 3.97
CA MET A 329 26.64 2.90 5.04
C MET A 329 26.64 3.53 6.44
N TYR A 330 26.37 4.83 6.57
CA TYR A 330 26.37 5.60 7.83
C TYR A 330 27.69 5.48 8.62
N THR A 331 27.77 4.61 9.63
CA THR A 331 28.89 4.54 10.58
C THR A 331 29.82 3.34 10.38
N GLU A 332 29.37 2.29 9.69
CA GLU A 332 30.13 1.05 9.50
C GLU A 332 29.88 0.42 8.12
N TYR A 333 30.80 -0.43 7.70
CA TYR A 333 30.63 -1.16 6.44
C TYR A 333 29.38 -2.05 6.51
N ASN A 334 28.47 -1.85 5.58
CA ASN A 334 27.30 -2.68 5.40
C ASN A 334 27.27 -3.27 3.98
N PRO A 335 27.47 -4.59 3.83
CA PRO A 335 27.55 -5.25 2.54
C PRO A 335 26.26 -5.14 1.72
N GLN A 336 25.13 -4.83 2.35
CA GLN A 336 23.85 -4.59 1.68
C GLN A 336 23.91 -3.48 0.63
N TYR A 337 24.77 -2.48 0.81
CA TYR A 337 24.90 -1.35 -0.12
C TYR A 337 25.99 -1.56 -1.16
N ASP A 338 26.87 -2.56 -0.98
CA ASP A 338 27.97 -2.89 -1.89
C ASP A 338 27.54 -3.95 -2.93
N VAL A 339 26.59 -3.59 -3.78
CA VAL A 339 25.91 -4.53 -4.71
C VAL A 339 26.45 -4.54 -6.13
N TYR A 340 27.49 -3.74 -6.43
CA TYR A 340 28.15 -3.72 -7.73
C TYR A 340 29.67 -3.78 -7.62
N ASN A 341 30.28 -4.54 -8.54
CA ASN A 341 31.67 -4.41 -8.91
C ASN A 341 31.76 -3.70 -10.27
N PHE A 342 32.86 -3.03 -10.51
CA PHE A 342 33.08 -2.30 -11.76
C PHE A 342 34.39 -2.77 -12.42
N TYR A 343 34.39 -2.78 -13.76
CA TYR A 343 35.55 -3.15 -14.55
C TYR A 343 35.57 -2.34 -15.85
N LEU A 344 36.71 -1.80 -16.21
CA LEU A 344 36.95 -1.16 -17.49
C LEU A 344 37.58 -2.16 -18.45
N ALA A 345 36.87 -2.52 -19.51
CA ALA A 345 37.33 -3.50 -20.50
C ALA A 345 38.58 -3.00 -21.27
N GLY A 346 39.59 -3.85 -21.36
CA GLY A 346 40.84 -3.57 -22.06
C GLY A 346 40.91 -4.18 -23.48
N ALA A 347 42.07 -4.06 -24.07
CA ALA A 347 42.34 -4.63 -25.41
C ALA A 347 42.22 -6.18 -25.44
N GLU A 348 42.53 -6.82 -24.32
CA GLU A 348 42.45 -8.27 -24.09
C GLU A 348 40.98 -8.77 -24.09
N ASP A 349 40.01 -7.93 -23.77
CA ASP A 349 38.62 -8.30 -23.68
C ASP A 349 37.87 -8.22 -25.03
N LYS A 350 38.49 -7.75 -26.10
CA LYS A 350 37.88 -7.60 -27.44
C LYS A 350 37.26 -8.90 -27.94
N LYS A 351 37.88 -10.05 -27.68
CA LYS A 351 37.34 -11.35 -28.07
C LYS A 351 36.07 -11.69 -27.29
N TRP A 352 36.05 -11.39 -25.98
CA TRP A 352 34.90 -11.62 -25.14
C TRP A 352 33.72 -10.70 -25.53
N LEU A 353 33.99 -9.42 -25.77
CA LEU A 353 32.99 -8.47 -26.26
C LEU A 353 32.34 -8.94 -27.56
N LYS A 354 33.18 -9.37 -28.55
CA LYS A 354 32.71 -9.90 -29.83
C LYS A 354 31.86 -11.15 -29.64
N ASN A 355 32.27 -12.08 -28.80
CA ASN A 355 31.53 -13.33 -28.55
C ASN A 355 30.15 -13.07 -27.92
N ASN A 356 30.02 -12.02 -27.13
CA ASN A 356 28.77 -11.59 -26.55
C ASN A 356 27.98 -10.61 -27.44
N LYS A 357 28.40 -10.46 -28.73
CA LYS A 357 27.74 -9.57 -29.70
C LYS A 357 27.70 -8.09 -29.31
N ILE A 358 28.65 -7.66 -28.52
CA ILE A 358 28.78 -6.27 -28.09
C ILE A 358 29.58 -5.54 -29.18
N VAL A 359 28.87 -4.77 -29.98
CA VAL A 359 29.42 -4.08 -31.17
C VAL A 359 29.44 -2.56 -31.02
N ASN A 360 28.84 -2.06 -29.94
CA ASN A 360 28.76 -0.63 -29.69
C ASN A 360 30.01 -0.14 -28.95
N ASP A 361 30.45 1.06 -29.24
CA ASP A 361 31.47 1.80 -28.51
C ASP A 361 31.03 3.25 -28.41
N PRO A 362 30.75 3.77 -27.22
CA PRO A 362 30.84 3.09 -25.93
C PRO A 362 29.69 2.10 -25.62
N ALA A 363 29.92 1.17 -24.68
CA ALA A 363 28.93 0.24 -24.19
C ALA A 363 29.09 -0.01 -22.67
N ILE A 364 27.98 -0.25 -21.98
CA ILE A 364 27.95 -0.77 -20.62
C ILE A 364 27.27 -2.13 -20.64
N ILE A 365 27.86 -3.10 -19.98
CA ILE A 365 27.34 -4.46 -19.87
C ILE A 365 27.24 -4.80 -18.38
N VAL A 366 26.12 -5.33 -17.94
CA VAL A 366 25.95 -5.82 -16.57
C VAL A 366 25.85 -7.33 -16.57
N LEU A 367 26.67 -7.96 -15.75
CA LEU A 367 26.81 -9.41 -15.64
C LEU A 367 26.44 -9.88 -14.23
N ASN A 368 25.90 -11.10 -14.14
CA ASN A 368 25.86 -11.81 -12.86
C ASN A 368 27.21 -12.46 -12.53
N GLY A 369 27.32 -13.09 -11.37
CA GLY A 369 28.54 -13.77 -10.91
C GLY A 369 28.99 -14.95 -11.80
N ASP A 370 28.11 -15.51 -12.63
CA ASP A 370 28.40 -16.57 -13.59
C ASP A 370 28.83 -16.02 -14.97
N GLY A 371 28.88 -14.70 -15.12
CA GLY A 371 29.29 -14.03 -16.34
C GLY A 371 28.22 -13.92 -17.40
N GLU A 372 26.95 -14.09 -17.03
CA GLU A 372 25.83 -13.94 -17.94
C GLU A 372 25.40 -12.50 -18.07
N VAL A 373 25.08 -12.09 -19.28
CA VAL A 373 24.65 -10.73 -19.56
C VAL A 373 23.22 -10.53 -19.10
N LEU A 374 23.04 -9.69 -18.09
CA LEU A 374 21.73 -9.29 -17.57
C LEU A 374 21.17 -8.04 -18.24
N ALA A 375 22.05 -7.09 -18.59
CA ALA A 375 21.64 -5.84 -19.23
C ALA A 375 22.78 -5.25 -20.08
N GLN A 376 22.42 -4.46 -21.08
CA GLN A 376 23.34 -3.73 -21.94
C GLN A 376 22.80 -2.32 -22.21
N ALA A 377 23.71 -1.33 -22.32
CA ALA A 377 23.40 0.02 -22.81
C ALA A 377 24.43 0.47 -23.85
N LYS A 378 23.99 1.28 -24.83
CA LYS A 378 24.85 1.91 -25.86
C LYS A 378 25.29 3.29 -25.38
N SER A 379 25.99 3.32 -24.26
CA SER A 379 26.45 4.58 -23.63
C SER A 379 27.71 4.35 -22.81
N ASP A 380 28.38 5.41 -22.42
CA ASP A 380 29.39 5.42 -21.34
C ASP A 380 28.73 5.57 -19.96
N LEU A 381 29.57 5.66 -18.91
CA LEU A 381 29.11 5.79 -17.52
C LEU A 381 28.70 7.21 -17.13
N ALA A 382 28.92 8.22 -17.98
CA ALA A 382 28.60 9.61 -17.66
C ALA A 382 27.11 9.81 -17.36
N GLY A 383 26.79 10.46 -16.26
CA GLY A 383 25.41 10.76 -15.83
C GLY A 383 24.63 9.54 -15.36
N LYS A 384 25.28 8.40 -15.07
CA LYS A 384 24.62 7.18 -14.60
C LYS A 384 24.94 6.84 -13.14
N GLU A 385 25.44 7.80 -12.38
CA GLU A 385 25.91 7.60 -11.00
C GLU A 385 24.80 7.05 -10.09
N TYR A 386 23.56 7.55 -10.23
CA TYR A 386 22.43 7.12 -9.40
C TYR A 386 21.79 5.79 -9.83
N GLN A 387 22.17 5.25 -10.99
CA GLN A 387 21.57 4.03 -11.49
C GLN A 387 22.11 2.77 -10.80
N PHE A 388 23.35 2.84 -10.30
CA PHE A 388 24.03 1.72 -9.66
C PHE A 388 23.99 1.76 -8.14
N GLY A 389 22.83 2.10 -7.57
CA GLY A 389 22.57 2.09 -6.13
C GLY A 389 21.72 0.90 -5.70
N TYR A 390 21.85 0.49 -4.45
CA TYR A 390 21.00 -0.56 -3.85
C TYR A 390 19.50 -0.26 -3.96
N TYR A 391 19.11 0.99 -3.77
CA TYR A 391 17.69 1.40 -3.83
C TYR A 391 17.20 1.68 -5.26
N SER A 392 18.04 1.54 -6.30
CA SER A 392 17.64 1.84 -7.66
C SER A 392 16.68 0.78 -8.22
N ASP A 393 15.72 1.19 -9.03
CA ASP A 393 14.85 0.27 -9.76
C ASP A 393 15.64 -0.64 -10.68
N PHE A 394 16.75 -0.14 -11.21
CA PHE A 394 17.64 -0.92 -12.06
C PHE A 394 18.25 -2.12 -11.32
N TYR A 395 18.64 -1.97 -10.05
CA TYR A 395 19.11 -3.09 -9.23
C TYR A 395 18.04 -4.17 -9.07
N ARG A 396 16.79 -3.75 -8.81
CA ARG A 396 15.66 -4.68 -8.71
C ARG A 396 15.37 -5.40 -10.01
N GLN A 397 15.48 -4.70 -11.16
CA GLN A 397 15.35 -5.29 -12.49
C GLN A 397 16.45 -6.33 -12.77
N LEU A 398 17.69 -6.06 -12.37
CA LEU A 398 18.81 -7.00 -12.52
C LEU A 398 18.61 -8.24 -11.64
N LYS A 399 18.20 -8.09 -10.39
CA LYS A 399 17.85 -9.23 -9.51
C LYS A 399 16.76 -10.10 -10.16
N ARG A 400 15.76 -9.46 -10.74
CA ARG A 400 14.68 -10.17 -11.43
C ARG A 400 15.18 -10.90 -12.67
N ALA A 401 15.96 -10.25 -13.51
CA ALA A 401 16.55 -10.88 -14.70
C ALA A 401 17.44 -12.06 -14.37
N ASP A 402 18.30 -11.93 -13.34
CA ASP A 402 19.17 -13.00 -12.86
C ASP A 402 18.36 -14.18 -12.32
N ALA A 403 17.36 -13.92 -11.46
CA ALA A 403 16.50 -14.97 -10.94
C ALA A 403 15.78 -15.74 -12.07
N PHE A 404 15.29 -15.04 -13.08
CA PHE A 404 14.60 -15.65 -14.21
C PHE A 404 15.54 -16.47 -15.11
N LEU A 405 16.77 -16.02 -15.33
CA LEU A 405 17.77 -16.79 -16.08
C LEU A 405 18.19 -18.06 -15.33
N VAL A 406 18.44 -17.97 -14.03
CA VAL A 406 18.74 -19.12 -13.16
C VAL A 406 17.59 -20.12 -13.18
N PHE A 407 16.36 -19.61 -13.04
CA PHE A 407 15.15 -20.42 -13.09
C PHE A 407 15.01 -21.15 -14.43
N ASP A 408 15.09 -20.43 -15.54
CA ASP A 408 14.98 -20.98 -16.90
C ASP A 408 15.99 -22.12 -17.15
N LYS A 409 17.22 -21.93 -16.68
CA LYS A 409 18.27 -22.97 -16.76
C LYS A 409 17.94 -24.21 -15.96
N ALA A 410 17.48 -24.03 -14.71
CA ALA A 410 17.12 -25.15 -13.85
C ALA A 410 15.94 -25.95 -14.43
N ILE A 411 14.91 -25.26 -14.93
CA ILE A 411 13.72 -25.89 -15.52
C ILE A 411 14.07 -26.66 -16.82
N LYS A 412 14.95 -26.13 -17.65
CA LYS A 412 15.39 -26.78 -18.90
C LYS A 412 16.40 -27.90 -18.70
N ASN A 413 17.05 -27.96 -17.55
CA ASN A 413 18.06 -28.98 -17.24
C ASN A 413 17.38 -30.30 -16.84
N LYS A 414 17.39 -31.25 -17.75
CA LYS A 414 16.85 -32.63 -17.53
C LYS A 414 17.56 -33.38 -16.39
N LYS A 415 18.74 -32.90 -15.93
CA LYS A 415 19.51 -33.48 -14.83
C LYS A 415 19.43 -32.65 -13.55
N ALA A 416 18.61 -31.62 -13.52
CA ALA A 416 18.39 -30.85 -12.31
C ALA A 416 17.89 -31.75 -11.18
N THR A 417 18.50 -31.60 -10.00
CA THR A 417 18.06 -32.27 -8.78
C THR A 417 16.86 -31.52 -8.18
N ASP A 418 16.12 -32.17 -7.26
CA ASP A 418 15.04 -31.51 -6.55
C ASP A 418 15.55 -30.28 -5.78
N ALA A 419 16.79 -30.33 -5.24
CA ALA A 419 17.42 -29.20 -4.59
C ALA A 419 17.67 -28.03 -5.56
N ASP A 420 18.12 -28.28 -6.79
CA ASP A 420 18.30 -27.24 -7.82
C ASP A 420 16.96 -26.59 -8.16
N LEU A 421 15.92 -27.39 -8.30
CA LEU A 421 14.57 -26.90 -8.61
C LEU A 421 13.98 -26.07 -7.45
N ILE A 422 14.09 -26.56 -6.20
CA ILE A 422 13.63 -25.81 -5.01
C ILE A 422 14.35 -24.47 -4.94
N ASN A 423 15.68 -24.46 -5.09
CA ASN A 423 16.47 -23.21 -5.10
C ASN A 423 16.00 -22.25 -6.20
N ALA A 424 15.71 -22.77 -7.39
CA ALA A 424 15.24 -21.93 -8.49
C ALA A 424 13.85 -21.31 -8.21
N PHE A 425 12.90 -22.11 -7.75
CA PHE A 425 11.57 -21.62 -7.35
C PHE A 425 11.64 -20.63 -6.19
N ASN A 426 12.47 -20.92 -5.17
CA ASN A 426 12.66 -20.03 -4.04
C ASN A 426 13.25 -18.69 -4.45
N LYS A 427 14.31 -18.69 -5.28
CA LYS A 427 14.96 -17.47 -5.75
C LYS A 427 13.99 -16.54 -6.49
N VAL A 428 13.09 -17.09 -7.31
CA VAL A 428 12.04 -16.29 -7.97
C VAL A 428 11.00 -15.81 -6.96
N SER A 429 10.55 -16.67 -6.06
CA SER A 429 9.56 -16.31 -5.02
C SER A 429 10.10 -15.32 -3.98
N ALA A 430 11.42 -15.23 -3.81
CA ALA A 430 12.07 -14.28 -2.90
C ALA A 430 12.16 -12.85 -3.48
N LEU A 431 11.83 -12.66 -4.76
CA LEU A 431 11.80 -11.33 -5.35
C LEU A 431 10.70 -10.47 -4.70
N GLU A 432 10.99 -9.19 -4.54
CA GLU A 432 9.96 -8.23 -4.12
C GLU A 432 8.83 -8.21 -5.16
N VAL A 433 7.58 -8.20 -4.68
CA VAL A 433 6.43 -7.97 -5.55
C VAL A 433 6.53 -6.53 -6.04
N SER A 434 6.95 -6.35 -7.28
CA SER A 434 7.12 -5.02 -7.84
C SER A 434 5.85 -4.56 -8.53
N TYR A 435 5.46 -3.35 -8.20
CA TYR A 435 4.52 -2.58 -8.98
C TYR A 435 5.32 -1.97 -10.15
N ASP A 436 5.10 -2.47 -11.37
CA ASP A 436 5.55 -1.85 -12.62
C ASP A 436 7.04 -1.52 -12.84
N TYR A 437 7.95 -2.46 -12.48
CA TYR A 437 9.33 -2.39 -12.99
C TYR A 437 9.41 -2.90 -14.45
N GLU A 438 8.50 -2.46 -15.30
CA GLU A 438 8.64 -2.74 -16.72
C GLU A 438 9.77 -1.87 -17.27
N THR A 439 10.82 -2.54 -17.72
CA THR A 439 11.77 -1.91 -18.63
C THR A 439 10.99 -1.45 -19.84
N ASN A 440 11.02 -0.15 -20.13
CA ASN A 440 10.64 0.33 -21.44
C ASN A 440 11.40 -0.52 -22.45
N ASP A 441 10.67 -1.22 -23.32
CA ASP A 441 11.33 -1.85 -24.47
C ASP A 441 11.99 -0.70 -25.21
N ALA A 442 13.32 -0.65 -25.20
CA ALA A 442 14.05 0.33 -25.98
C ALA A 442 13.82 0.00 -27.46
N THR A 443 12.65 0.38 -27.96
CA THR A 443 12.26 0.23 -29.37
C THR A 443 12.99 1.25 -30.24
N ASP A 444 13.51 2.31 -29.61
CA ASP A 444 14.37 3.29 -30.28
C ASP A 444 15.81 2.72 -30.41
N PRO A 445 16.28 2.45 -31.63
CA PRO A 445 17.64 1.99 -31.84
C PRO A 445 18.74 2.97 -31.40
N ASN A 446 18.37 4.23 -31.16
CA ASN A 446 19.26 5.28 -30.67
C ASN A 446 19.18 5.47 -29.13
N SER A 447 18.34 4.72 -28.43
CA SER A 447 18.24 4.81 -26.97
C SER A 447 19.58 4.44 -26.31
N THR A 448 19.96 5.24 -25.32
CA THR A 448 21.10 5.00 -24.42
C THR A 448 20.71 4.25 -23.15
N ASP A 449 19.44 3.86 -23.03
CA ASP A 449 18.89 3.17 -21.87
C ASP A 449 19.35 1.70 -21.84
N PHE A 450 19.27 1.12 -20.65
CA PHE A 450 19.57 -0.30 -20.49
C PHE A 450 18.48 -1.18 -21.08
N VAL A 451 18.89 -2.13 -21.91
CA VAL A 451 18.05 -3.23 -22.34
C VAL A 451 18.33 -4.43 -21.42
N VAL A 452 17.35 -4.79 -20.60
CA VAL A 452 17.45 -5.94 -19.68
C VAL A 452 17.07 -7.22 -20.39
N THR A 453 17.83 -8.28 -20.17
CA THR A 453 17.59 -9.61 -20.75
C THR A 453 16.27 -10.19 -20.25
N LYS A 454 15.40 -10.63 -21.18
CA LYS A 454 14.13 -11.27 -20.88
C LYS A 454 14.22 -12.78 -21.12
N ALA A 455 13.72 -13.58 -20.18
CA ALA A 455 13.53 -15.02 -20.34
C ALA A 455 12.07 -15.32 -20.65
N VAL A 456 11.82 -16.17 -21.65
CA VAL A 456 10.47 -16.65 -21.98
C VAL A 456 10.17 -17.88 -21.15
N GLN A 457 9.05 -17.88 -20.44
CA GLN A 457 8.65 -18.94 -19.51
C GLN A 457 7.52 -19.80 -20.08
N ASP A 458 7.67 -21.13 -19.96
CA ASP A 458 6.61 -22.11 -20.29
C ASP A 458 5.75 -22.39 -19.04
N LYS A 459 4.63 -21.68 -18.89
CA LYS A 459 3.75 -21.80 -17.74
C LYS A 459 3.34 -23.25 -17.45
N LYS A 460 2.82 -23.96 -18.45
CA LYS A 460 2.34 -25.36 -18.28
C LYS A 460 3.46 -26.31 -17.87
N GLY A 461 4.65 -26.15 -18.46
CA GLY A 461 5.82 -26.91 -18.07
C GLY A 461 6.24 -26.67 -16.63
N ILE A 462 6.22 -25.41 -16.20
CA ILE A 462 6.56 -24.98 -14.84
C ILE A 462 5.55 -25.55 -13.82
N GLU A 463 4.26 -25.40 -14.06
CA GLU A 463 3.20 -25.96 -13.21
C GLU A 463 3.34 -27.49 -13.04
N LYS A 464 3.65 -28.19 -14.12
CA LYS A 464 3.89 -29.65 -14.08
C LYS A 464 5.11 -30.03 -13.23
N ILE A 465 6.20 -29.26 -13.34
CA ILE A 465 7.42 -29.50 -12.55
C ILE A 465 7.12 -29.21 -11.08
N TRP A 466 6.44 -28.10 -10.76
CA TRP A 466 6.03 -27.75 -9.42
C TRP A 466 5.17 -28.83 -8.78
N LYS A 467 4.12 -29.29 -9.48
CA LYS A 467 3.27 -30.38 -9.02
C LYS A 467 4.09 -31.64 -8.68
N LYS A 468 4.97 -32.06 -9.57
CA LYS A 468 5.83 -33.23 -9.34
C LYS A 468 6.73 -33.04 -8.13
N LEU A 469 7.29 -31.84 -7.94
CA LEU A 469 8.12 -31.50 -6.79
C LEU A 469 7.36 -31.65 -5.49
N ILE A 470 6.16 -31.06 -5.40
CA ILE A 470 5.29 -31.16 -4.22
C ILE A 470 4.89 -32.62 -3.95
N GLU A 471 4.50 -33.40 -4.98
CA GLU A 471 4.16 -34.81 -4.85
C GLU A 471 5.34 -35.65 -4.32
N THR A 472 6.57 -35.36 -4.78
CA THR A 472 7.77 -36.06 -4.33
C THR A 472 8.04 -35.81 -2.86
N HIS A 473 7.95 -34.56 -2.43
CA HIS A 473 8.25 -34.14 -1.06
C HIS A 473 7.16 -34.48 -0.03
N GLN A 474 5.96 -34.94 -0.45
CA GLN A 474 4.97 -35.50 0.48
C GLN A 474 5.53 -36.66 1.32
N LYS A 475 6.59 -37.32 0.87
CA LYS A 475 7.20 -38.47 1.56
C LYS A 475 8.30 -38.06 2.56
N ASP A 476 8.64 -36.80 2.62
CA ASP A 476 9.68 -36.30 3.51
C ASP A 476 9.37 -36.64 4.97
N THR A 477 10.41 -36.99 5.72
CA THR A 477 10.32 -37.23 7.17
C THR A 477 10.65 -35.97 7.98
N LYS A 478 11.30 -34.99 7.36
CA LYS A 478 11.62 -33.68 7.93
C LYS A 478 11.29 -32.59 6.90
N PRO A 479 10.89 -31.40 7.34
CA PRO A 479 10.60 -30.32 6.41
C PRO A 479 11.87 -29.83 5.71
N ASN A 480 11.75 -29.55 4.40
CA ASN A 480 12.74 -28.74 3.69
C ASN A 480 12.32 -27.27 3.85
N MET A 481 13.06 -26.50 4.63
CA MET A 481 12.66 -25.12 4.98
C MET A 481 12.63 -24.18 3.78
N LEU A 482 13.48 -24.38 2.79
CA LEU A 482 13.46 -23.58 1.57
C LEU A 482 12.20 -23.86 0.74
N LEU A 483 11.76 -25.12 0.71
CA LEU A 483 10.47 -25.50 0.09
C LEU A 483 9.30 -24.93 0.89
N VAL A 484 9.34 -24.98 2.23
CA VAL A 484 8.32 -24.39 3.12
C VAL A 484 8.14 -22.90 2.81
N GLU A 485 9.23 -22.13 2.75
CA GLU A 485 9.20 -20.71 2.43
C GLU A 485 8.61 -20.47 1.04
N THR A 486 9.04 -21.26 0.05
CA THR A 486 8.52 -21.15 -1.31
C THR A 486 7.02 -21.42 -1.40
N ILE A 487 6.54 -22.46 -0.68
CA ILE A 487 5.11 -22.78 -0.61
C ILE A 487 4.33 -21.63 0.00
N ILE A 488 4.78 -21.09 1.16
CA ILE A 488 4.09 -19.99 1.84
C ILE A 488 3.93 -18.78 0.93
N LYS A 489 5.00 -18.39 0.24
CA LYS A 489 4.94 -17.27 -0.71
C LYS A 489 4.01 -17.55 -1.89
N GLU A 490 4.05 -18.77 -2.44
CA GLU A 490 3.21 -19.15 -3.58
C GLU A 490 1.73 -19.12 -3.23
N ILE A 491 1.33 -19.73 -2.11
CA ILE A 491 -0.09 -19.76 -1.70
C ILE A 491 -0.62 -18.37 -1.28
N LYS A 492 0.25 -17.42 -0.90
CA LYS A 492 -0.10 -16.05 -0.50
C LYS A 492 -0.11 -15.04 -1.67
N ASP A 493 -0.12 -15.47 -2.90
CA ASP A 493 -0.03 -14.60 -4.10
C ASP A 493 1.24 -13.71 -4.14
N GLN A 494 2.34 -14.20 -3.58
CA GLN A 494 3.63 -13.52 -3.55
C GLN A 494 4.75 -14.34 -4.20
N GLY A 495 4.45 -15.56 -4.63
CA GLY A 495 5.39 -16.53 -5.11
C GLY A 495 5.73 -16.43 -6.60
N PHE A 496 6.24 -17.53 -7.14
CA PHE A 496 6.73 -17.59 -8.51
C PHE A 496 5.63 -17.39 -9.56
N THR A 497 4.38 -17.77 -9.31
CA THR A 497 3.26 -17.51 -10.24
C THR A 497 3.09 -16.01 -10.46
N LYS A 498 3.04 -15.21 -9.38
CA LYS A 498 2.96 -13.75 -9.46
C LYS A 498 4.17 -13.16 -10.15
N GLN A 499 5.37 -13.63 -9.78
CA GLN A 499 6.62 -13.08 -10.29
C GLN A 499 6.84 -13.38 -11.79
N LEU A 500 6.55 -14.60 -12.25
CA LEU A 500 6.80 -15.03 -13.62
C LEU A 500 5.71 -14.61 -14.60
N PHE A 501 4.43 -14.68 -14.18
CA PHE A 501 3.29 -14.54 -15.08
C PHE A 501 2.46 -13.28 -14.82
N LYS A 502 2.72 -12.54 -13.73
CA LYS A 502 1.93 -11.36 -13.31
C LYS A 502 0.44 -11.68 -13.12
N GLU A 503 0.13 -12.91 -12.78
CA GLU A 503 -1.23 -13.37 -12.55
C GLU A 503 -1.51 -13.45 -11.05
N GLU A 504 -2.77 -13.20 -10.68
CA GLU A 504 -3.23 -13.46 -9.32
C GLU A 504 -3.29 -14.97 -9.09
N LYS A 505 -2.85 -15.41 -7.90
CA LYS A 505 -2.86 -16.80 -7.52
C LYS A 505 -4.25 -17.21 -7.06
N ILE A 506 -4.85 -18.16 -7.79
CA ILE A 506 -6.03 -18.89 -7.37
C ILE A 506 -5.54 -20.27 -6.93
N LEU A 507 -5.88 -20.70 -5.71
CA LEU A 507 -5.41 -21.97 -5.17
C LEU A 507 -6.00 -23.16 -5.96
N ASN A 508 -5.13 -24.06 -6.36
CA ASN A 508 -5.47 -25.27 -7.10
C ASN A 508 -5.11 -26.53 -6.30
N ASP A 509 -5.36 -27.71 -6.84
CA ASP A 509 -5.09 -28.99 -6.16
C ASP A 509 -3.64 -29.17 -5.70
N THR A 510 -2.68 -28.62 -6.46
CA THR A 510 -1.27 -28.68 -6.08
C THR A 510 -0.98 -27.80 -4.86
N ASP A 511 -1.66 -26.66 -4.76
CA ASP A 511 -1.50 -25.74 -3.62
C ASP A 511 -2.10 -26.33 -2.35
N PHE A 512 -3.27 -26.97 -2.44
CA PHE A 512 -3.85 -27.70 -1.30
C PHE A 512 -2.98 -28.88 -0.87
N LEU A 513 -2.34 -29.59 -1.81
CA LEU A 513 -1.35 -30.62 -1.48
C LEU A 513 -0.10 -30.02 -0.82
N ALA A 514 0.33 -28.83 -1.23
CA ALA A 514 1.43 -28.11 -0.61
C ALA A 514 1.07 -27.64 0.82
N ILE A 515 -0.17 -27.18 1.04
CA ILE A 515 -0.69 -26.87 2.38
C ILE A 515 -0.69 -28.13 3.26
N ASP A 516 -1.06 -29.30 2.72
CA ASP A 516 -0.98 -30.56 3.45
C ASP A 516 0.45 -30.91 3.88
N TYR A 517 1.46 -30.59 3.07
CA TYR A 517 2.86 -30.71 3.45
C TYR A 517 3.20 -29.80 4.64
N LEU A 518 2.75 -28.55 4.64
CA LEU A 518 2.95 -27.62 5.76
C LEU A 518 2.31 -28.17 7.05
N ILE A 519 1.07 -28.65 6.97
CA ILE A 519 0.34 -29.19 8.12
C ILE A 519 1.01 -30.47 8.65
N LYS A 520 1.47 -31.35 7.78
CA LYS A 520 2.20 -32.57 8.14
C LYS A 520 3.44 -32.27 8.96
N HIS A 521 4.16 -31.22 8.60
CA HIS A 521 5.42 -30.83 9.22
C HIS A 521 5.30 -29.68 10.23
N TYR A 522 4.08 -29.30 10.61
CA TYR A 522 3.78 -28.11 11.39
C TYR A 522 4.70 -27.91 12.61
N ASP A 523 4.77 -28.89 13.52
CA ASP A 523 5.54 -28.78 14.76
C ASP A 523 7.05 -28.66 14.51
N ALA A 524 7.55 -29.35 13.50
CA ALA A 524 8.96 -29.27 13.13
C ALA A 524 9.31 -27.90 12.53
N ILE A 525 8.43 -27.32 11.70
CA ILE A 525 8.58 -25.99 11.12
C ILE A 525 8.57 -24.94 12.23
N GLU A 526 7.56 -24.96 13.12
CA GLU A 526 7.43 -24.03 14.24
C GLU A 526 8.64 -24.09 15.20
N LYS A 527 9.17 -25.30 15.43
CA LYS A 527 10.35 -25.49 16.26
C LYS A 527 11.58 -24.81 15.63
N ILE A 528 11.82 -25.07 14.33
CA ILE A 528 12.95 -24.47 13.61
C ILE A 528 12.82 -22.95 13.59
N ASN A 529 11.62 -22.44 13.32
CA ASN A 529 11.33 -21.01 13.27
C ASN A 529 11.62 -20.30 14.60
N LYS A 530 11.28 -20.93 15.74
CA LYS A 530 11.61 -20.42 17.08
C LYS A 530 13.11 -20.43 17.35
N GLU A 531 13.83 -21.46 16.92
CA GLU A 531 15.27 -21.57 17.08
C GLU A 531 16.00 -20.47 16.28
N VAL A 532 15.56 -20.17 15.06
CA VAL A 532 16.09 -19.07 14.23
C VAL A 532 15.78 -17.71 14.84
N GLY A 533 14.56 -17.49 15.34
CA GLY A 533 14.15 -16.23 15.95
C GLY A 533 14.85 -15.87 17.26
N ASN A 534 15.48 -16.84 17.93
CA ASN A 534 16.25 -16.66 19.16
C ASN A 534 17.77 -16.51 18.93
N SER A 535 18.25 -16.63 17.69
CA SER A 535 19.67 -16.40 17.38
C SER A 535 19.91 -14.90 17.26
N GLU A 536 20.86 -14.35 18.05
CA GLU A 536 21.35 -12.96 17.92
C GLU A 536 22.06 -12.70 16.57
N VAL A 537 22.29 -13.74 15.79
CA VAL A 537 22.80 -13.66 14.43
C VAL A 537 21.57 -13.64 13.53
N GLU A 538 21.20 -12.47 13.04
CA GLU A 538 20.34 -12.36 11.85
C GLU A 538 21.00 -13.24 10.79
N ALA A 539 20.40 -14.40 10.53
CA ALA A 539 20.85 -15.24 9.44
C ALA A 539 20.71 -14.39 8.17
N ALA A 540 21.83 -14.13 7.52
CA ALA A 540 21.93 -13.29 6.32
C ALA A 540 21.00 -13.74 5.18
N ASP A 541 20.26 -14.84 5.35
CA ASP A 541 19.35 -15.47 4.40
C ASP A 541 18.04 -16.01 5.03
N GLY A 542 17.79 -15.80 6.31
CA GLY A 542 16.62 -16.39 6.98
C GLY A 542 15.39 -15.48 6.93
N THR A 543 14.55 -15.64 5.93
CA THR A 543 13.20 -15.08 6.00
C THR A 543 12.50 -15.72 7.19
N LYS A 544 12.19 -14.93 8.21
CA LYS A 544 11.44 -15.40 9.37
C LYS A 544 10.04 -15.76 8.90
N ILE A 545 9.68 -17.03 8.98
CA ILE A 545 8.31 -17.47 8.74
C ILE A 545 7.48 -17.00 9.93
N GLY A 546 6.36 -16.34 9.68
CA GLY A 546 5.39 -15.95 10.71
C GLY A 546 4.74 -17.17 11.38
N ASN A 547 3.69 -16.96 12.14
CA ASN A 547 2.91 -18.06 12.70
C ASN A 547 2.30 -18.89 11.56
N LEU A 548 2.65 -20.16 11.45
CA LEU A 548 2.28 -21.00 10.30
C LEU A 548 0.76 -21.13 10.13
N SER A 549 0.00 -21.17 11.23
CA SER A 549 -1.48 -21.18 11.17
C SER A 549 -2.02 -19.89 10.58
N ALA A 550 -1.44 -18.74 10.94
CA ALA A 550 -1.82 -17.45 10.40
C ALA A 550 -1.46 -17.34 8.90
N GLU A 551 -0.27 -17.80 8.50
CA GLU A 551 0.18 -17.80 7.10
C GLU A 551 -0.75 -18.63 6.21
N ILE A 552 -1.13 -19.84 6.65
CA ILE A 552 -2.08 -20.70 5.93
C ILE A 552 -3.45 -20.04 5.90
N SER A 553 -3.93 -19.51 7.03
CA SER A 553 -5.26 -18.88 7.12
C SER A 553 -5.38 -17.64 6.26
N PHE A 554 -4.32 -16.85 6.15
CA PHE A 554 -4.25 -15.70 5.26
C PHE A 554 -4.34 -16.14 3.78
N ALA A 555 -3.60 -17.18 3.39
CA ALA A 555 -3.63 -17.72 2.05
C ALA A 555 -5.04 -18.24 1.64
N LEU A 556 -5.77 -18.83 2.58
CA LEU A 556 -7.11 -19.38 2.35
C LEU A 556 -8.21 -18.31 2.36
N GLN A 557 -7.92 -17.08 2.79
CA GLN A 557 -8.96 -16.06 2.99
C GLN A 557 -9.73 -15.76 1.70
N GLN A 558 -9.02 -15.63 0.58
CA GLN A 558 -9.62 -15.34 -0.72
C GLN A 558 -10.56 -16.47 -1.18
N ASP A 559 -10.13 -17.74 -1.04
CA ASP A 559 -10.92 -18.91 -1.40
C ASP A 559 -12.11 -19.12 -0.44
N THR A 560 -11.97 -18.74 0.83
CA THR A 560 -13.05 -18.80 1.83
C THR A 560 -14.24 -17.92 1.45
N TYR A 561 -13.98 -16.78 0.81
CA TYR A 561 -15.00 -15.82 0.38
C TYR A 561 -15.22 -15.81 -1.14
N ALA A 562 -14.68 -16.79 -1.87
CA ALA A 562 -14.89 -16.91 -3.31
C ALA A 562 -16.38 -16.95 -3.64
N ALA A 563 -16.76 -16.31 -4.75
CA ALA A 563 -18.15 -16.17 -5.17
C ALA A 563 -18.85 -17.54 -5.25
N GLN A 564 -19.95 -17.69 -4.51
CA GLN A 564 -20.73 -18.93 -4.42
C GLN A 564 -21.42 -19.30 -5.75
N ASP A 565 -21.44 -18.40 -6.72
CA ASP A 565 -22.18 -18.56 -7.98
C ASP A 565 -21.43 -19.38 -9.05
N GLU A 566 -20.15 -19.70 -8.83
CA GLU A 566 -19.35 -20.48 -9.77
C GLU A 566 -18.98 -21.85 -9.18
N THR A 567 -19.15 -22.92 -9.96
CA THR A 567 -18.88 -24.30 -9.53
C THR A 567 -17.42 -24.49 -9.06
N GLU A 568 -16.48 -23.79 -9.67
CA GLU A 568 -15.07 -23.80 -9.30
C GLU A 568 -14.83 -23.08 -7.96
N GLY A 569 -15.48 -21.94 -7.73
CA GLY A 569 -15.38 -21.19 -6.48
C GLY A 569 -15.89 -21.99 -5.28
N LYS A 570 -17.01 -22.72 -5.42
CA LYS A 570 -17.52 -23.57 -4.34
C LYS A 570 -16.57 -24.73 -4.01
N THR A 571 -15.96 -25.35 -5.01
CA THR A 571 -14.99 -26.43 -4.79
C THR A 571 -13.75 -25.93 -4.03
N SER A 572 -13.27 -24.74 -4.34
CA SER A 572 -12.14 -24.12 -3.65
C SER A 572 -12.49 -23.76 -2.21
N GLN A 573 -13.69 -23.19 -1.99
CA GLN A 573 -14.22 -22.89 -0.66
C GLN A 573 -14.32 -24.15 0.22
N ASP A 574 -14.90 -25.25 -0.31
CA ASP A 574 -15.02 -26.51 0.43
C ASP A 574 -13.65 -27.05 0.87
N LYS A 575 -12.61 -26.92 0.03
CA LYS A 575 -11.24 -27.31 0.36
C LYS A 575 -10.63 -26.38 1.42
N ALA A 576 -10.82 -25.07 1.33
CA ALA A 576 -10.35 -24.10 2.32
C ALA A 576 -10.97 -24.40 3.70
N ILE A 577 -12.28 -24.66 3.74
CA ILE A 577 -13.00 -25.05 4.96
C ILE A 577 -12.47 -26.37 5.52
N ALA A 578 -12.16 -27.35 4.67
CA ALA A 578 -11.56 -28.62 5.12
C ALA A 578 -10.18 -28.40 5.76
N VAL A 579 -9.38 -27.46 5.27
CA VAL A 579 -8.08 -27.11 5.86
C VAL A 579 -8.26 -26.48 7.24
N TYR A 580 -9.19 -25.52 7.42
CA TYR A 580 -9.48 -24.96 8.75
C TYR A 580 -9.87 -26.05 9.76
N LYS A 581 -10.81 -26.93 9.39
CA LYS A 581 -11.21 -28.07 10.23
C LYS A 581 -10.04 -28.97 10.59
N LYS A 582 -9.13 -29.23 9.64
CA LYS A 582 -7.94 -30.05 9.86
C LYS A 582 -6.96 -29.40 10.85
N LEU A 583 -6.71 -28.09 10.72
CA LEU A 583 -5.88 -27.33 11.65
C LEU A 583 -6.47 -27.31 13.05
N ILE A 584 -7.77 -27.06 13.18
CA ILE A 584 -8.48 -27.01 14.46
C ILE A 584 -8.46 -28.41 15.12
N ALA A 585 -8.78 -29.46 14.40
CA ALA A 585 -8.77 -30.82 14.92
C ALA A 585 -7.38 -31.29 15.37
N ALA A 586 -6.31 -30.78 14.72
CA ALA A 586 -4.93 -31.05 15.12
C ALA A 586 -4.45 -30.19 16.30
N GLY A 587 -5.27 -29.29 16.85
CA GLY A 587 -4.87 -28.31 17.86
C GLY A 587 -3.89 -27.23 17.35
N LYS A 588 -3.91 -26.99 16.04
CA LYS A 588 -3.06 -26.03 15.32
C LYS A 588 -3.85 -24.81 14.81
N GLY A 589 -5.14 -24.73 15.10
CA GLY A 589 -5.98 -23.61 14.74
C GLY A 589 -5.67 -22.42 15.64
N GLY A 590 -4.83 -21.49 15.19
CA GLY A 590 -4.59 -20.22 15.86
C GLY A 590 -5.76 -19.24 15.67
N PHE A 591 -5.60 -18.02 16.22
CA PHE A 591 -6.64 -16.98 16.16
C PHE A 591 -7.15 -16.72 14.73
N ASP A 592 -6.24 -16.50 13.76
CA ASP A 592 -6.63 -16.17 12.38
C ASP A 592 -7.39 -17.32 11.69
N CYS A 593 -7.05 -18.57 11.99
CA CYS A 593 -7.78 -19.73 11.52
C CYS A 593 -9.23 -19.74 12.02
N TYR A 594 -9.42 -19.55 13.31
CA TYR A 594 -10.76 -19.49 13.90
C TYR A 594 -11.55 -18.26 13.43
N LYS A 595 -10.90 -17.10 13.34
CA LYS A 595 -11.51 -15.87 12.82
C LYS A 595 -12.13 -16.09 11.46
N ASN A 596 -11.35 -16.59 10.50
CA ASN A 596 -11.82 -16.81 9.14
C ASN A 596 -12.89 -17.89 9.07
N TYR A 597 -12.73 -18.99 9.81
CA TYR A 597 -13.69 -20.07 9.81
C TYR A 597 -15.01 -19.68 10.50
N LEU A 598 -14.99 -18.98 11.62
CA LEU A 598 -16.19 -18.49 12.30
C LEU A 598 -16.93 -17.42 11.47
N ASN A 599 -16.20 -16.53 10.78
CA ASN A 599 -16.82 -15.58 9.86
C ASN A 599 -17.55 -16.30 8.71
N TYR A 600 -16.94 -17.34 8.13
CA TYR A 600 -17.60 -18.17 7.12
C TYR A 600 -18.87 -18.82 7.68
N LEU A 601 -18.79 -19.44 8.88
CA LEU A 601 -19.95 -20.07 9.51
C LEU A 601 -21.06 -19.08 9.87
N SER A 602 -20.71 -17.84 10.21
CA SER A 602 -21.68 -16.76 10.45
C SER A 602 -22.44 -16.40 9.18
N GLN A 603 -21.75 -16.26 8.04
CA GLN A 603 -22.40 -16.02 6.74
C GLN A 603 -23.31 -17.18 6.31
N GLU A 604 -22.86 -18.42 6.50
CA GLU A 604 -23.68 -19.61 6.26
C GLU A 604 -24.93 -19.61 7.13
N ALA A 605 -24.79 -19.29 8.42
CA ALA A 605 -25.91 -19.22 9.36
C ALA A 605 -26.93 -18.14 8.99
N GLU A 606 -26.47 -16.99 8.51
CA GLU A 606 -27.32 -15.91 7.99
C GLU A 606 -28.07 -16.33 6.72
N THR A 607 -27.39 -17.07 5.84
CA THR A 607 -27.96 -17.48 4.54
C THR A 607 -28.98 -18.60 4.71
N ASN A 608 -28.68 -19.62 5.50
CA ASN A 608 -29.52 -20.84 5.64
C ASN A 608 -30.35 -20.86 6.92
N GLY A 609 -30.20 -19.89 7.81
CA GLY A 609 -30.92 -19.79 9.08
C GLY A 609 -30.51 -20.78 10.17
N ASN A 610 -29.44 -21.56 9.96
CA ASN A 610 -28.99 -22.63 10.88
C ASN A 610 -27.66 -22.26 11.57
N ASP A 611 -27.71 -21.94 12.86
CA ASP A 611 -26.54 -21.52 13.65
C ASP A 611 -25.78 -22.70 14.29
N THR A 612 -26.21 -23.93 14.13
CA THR A 612 -25.69 -25.10 14.89
C THR A 612 -24.16 -25.25 14.70
N ALA A 613 -23.67 -25.14 13.48
CA ALA A 613 -22.24 -25.26 13.20
C ALA A 613 -21.46 -24.10 13.80
N LEU A 614 -21.96 -22.87 13.64
CA LEU A 614 -21.36 -21.65 14.22
C LEU A 614 -21.27 -21.74 15.74
N LEU A 615 -22.37 -22.06 16.42
CA LEU A 615 -22.40 -22.11 17.88
C LEU A 615 -21.51 -23.23 18.44
N LYS A 616 -21.43 -24.38 17.76
CA LYS A 616 -20.53 -25.47 18.14
C LYS A 616 -19.06 -25.03 18.07
N GLU A 617 -18.65 -24.51 16.94
CA GLU A 617 -17.24 -24.11 16.73
C GLU A 617 -16.88 -22.87 17.55
N PHE A 618 -17.81 -21.93 17.71
CA PHE A 618 -17.60 -20.78 18.59
C PHE A 618 -17.47 -21.21 20.07
N SER A 619 -18.28 -22.14 20.55
CA SER A 619 -18.14 -22.68 21.90
C SER A 619 -16.74 -23.28 22.11
N ALA A 620 -16.26 -24.07 21.15
CA ALA A 620 -14.91 -24.64 21.21
C ALA A 620 -13.81 -23.57 21.21
N TYR A 621 -13.95 -22.54 20.38
CA TYR A 621 -13.05 -21.37 20.38
C TYR A 621 -13.06 -20.66 21.73
N PHE A 622 -14.26 -20.32 22.24
CA PHE A 622 -14.41 -19.64 23.51
C PHE A 622 -13.77 -20.43 24.64
N ASP A 623 -14.06 -21.72 24.76
CA ASP A 623 -13.55 -22.58 25.83
C ASP A 623 -12.02 -22.73 25.75
N THR A 624 -11.46 -22.76 24.54
CA THR A 624 -10.01 -22.93 24.35
C THR A 624 -9.22 -21.64 24.59
N TYR A 625 -9.70 -20.49 24.12
CA TYR A 625 -8.91 -19.26 24.04
C TYR A 625 -9.38 -18.15 24.98
N LEU A 626 -10.67 -18.04 25.24
CA LEU A 626 -11.26 -16.92 25.95
C LEU A 626 -11.70 -17.27 27.39
N SER A 627 -12.17 -18.51 27.58
CA SER A 627 -12.72 -18.94 28.86
C SER A 627 -11.69 -18.96 29.97
N THR A 628 -12.02 -18.33 31.10
CA THR A 628 -11.21 -18.30 32.32
C THR A 628 -12.07 -17.80 33.48
N ASP A 629 -11.52 -17.78 34.71
CA ASP A 629 -12.14 -17.10 35.84
C ASP A 629 -12.38 -15.63 35.54
N LYS A 630 -13.54 -15.09 35.91
CA LYS A 630 -13.99 -13.72 35.53
C LYS A 630 -12.97 -12.64 35.83
N GLY A 631 -12.15 -12.79 36.89
CA GLY A 631 -11.10 -11.82 37.25
C GLY A 631 -9.89 -11.80 36.31
N ASN A 632 -9.74 -12.81 35.45
CA ASN A 632 -8.57 -13.00 34.57
C ASN A 632 -8.92 -12.88 33.08
N ALA A 633 -10.15 -12.50 32.73
CA ALA A 633 -10.59 -12.45 31.32
C ALA A 633 -9.74 -11.52 30.45
N ILE A 634 -9.39 -10.34 30.97
CA ILE A 634 -8.54 -9.37 30.26
C ILE A 634 -7.13 -9.93 30.06
N GLN A 635 -6.53 -10.52 31.11
CA GLN A 635 -5.19 -11.13 30.99
C GLN A 635 -5.18 -12.27 29.99
N ARG A 636 -6.21 -13.15 30.03
CA ARG A 636 -6.33 -14.24 29.08
C ARG A 636 -6.43 -13.75 27.62
N LEU A 637 -7.16 -12.66 27.41
CA LEU A 637 -7.29 -12.04 26.09
C LEU A 637 -5.98 -11.37 25.66
N ASP A 638 -5.25 -10.75 26.58
CA ASP A 638 -3.94 -10.16 26.35
C ASP A 638 -2.91 -11.24 25.98
N ASP A 639 -2.90 -12.36 26.69
CA ASP A 639 -2.07 -13.54 26.36
C ASP A 639 -2.36 -14.02 24.93
N LEU A 640 -3.64 -14.07 24.53
CA LEU A 640 -4.01 -14.42 23.17
C LEU A 640 -3.52 -13.36 22.17
N PHE A 641 -3.66 -12.07 22.49
CA PHE A 641 -3.20 -10.97 21.64
C PHE A 641 -1.69 -11.04 21.36
N THR A 642 -0.88 -11.46 22.35
CA THR A 642 0.58 -11.62 22.17
C THR A 642 0.94 -12.75 21.19
N THR A 643 0.03 -13.67 20.89
CA THR A 643 0.23 -14.77 19.92
C THR A 643 -0.13 -14.39 18.48
N ILE A 644 -0.72 -13.21 18.27
CA ILE A 644 -1.16 -12.77 16.94
C ILE A 644 0.04 -12.41 16.10
N ASP A 645 0.03 -12.86 14.85
CA ASP A 645 1.08 -12.54 13.88
C ASP A 645 1.15 -11.04 13.61
N TYR A 646 2.37 -10.54 13.40
CA TYR A 646 2.65 -9.13 13.05
C TYR A 646 1.86 -8.67 11.81
N ASN A 647 1.56 -9.56 10.87
CA ASN A 647 0.79 -9.29 9.67
C ASN A 647 -0.73 -9.35 9.88
N SER A 648 -1.21 -9.62 11.09
CA SER A 648 -2.62 -9.60 11.40
C SER A 648 -3.19 -8.18 11.38
N ASP A 649 -4.44 -8.01 10.91
CA ASP A 649 -5.17 -6.74 10.94
C ASP A 649 -5.17 -6.08 12.34
N TYR A 650 -5.14 -6.88 13.40
CA TYR A 650 -5.18 -6.40 14.78
C TYR A 650 -3.82 -5.99 15.33
N SER A 651 -2.72 -6.48 14.79
CA SER A 651 -1.39 -6.02 15.19
C SER A 651 -1.20 -4.53 14.88
N TYR A 652 -1.80 -4.05 13.78
CA TYR A 652 -1.77 -2.66 13.37
C TYR A 652 -2.83 -1.81 14.10
N ASN A 653 -4.06 -2.31 14.24
CA ASN A 653 -5.19 -1.61 14.87
C ASN A 653 -5.17 -1.67 16.40
N GLY A 654 -4.32 -2.49 16.98
CA GLY A 654 -3.98 -2.55 18.37
C GLY A 654 -4.99 -3.28 19.25
N TRP A 655 -4.66 -3.28 20.52
CA TRP A 655 -5.37 -3.96 21.60
C TRP A 655 -6.87 -3.64 21.70
N ASN A 656 -7.23 -2.37 21.53
CA ASN A 656 -8.64 -1.99 21.67
C ASN A 656 -9.54 -2.59 20.59
N SER A 657 -9.08 -2.60 19.34
CA SER A 657 -9.82 -3.23 18.25
C SER A 657 -9.93 -4.74 18.42
N PHE A 658 -8.89 -5.38 18.97
CA PHE A 658 -8.91 -6.80 19.27
C PHE A 658 -9.90 -7.15 20.39
N LYS A 659 -9.94 -6.36 21.46
CA LYS A 659 -10.95 -6.49 22.52
C LYS A 659 -12.37 -6.35 21.96
N GLU A 660 -12.59 -5.32 21.16
CA GLU A 660 -13.91 -5.05 20.56
C GLU A 660 -14.35 -6.18 19.65
N TYR A 661 -13.46 -6.74 18.84
CA TYR A 661 -13.75 -7.90 18.00
C TYR A 661 -14.24 -9.10 18.84
N ASN A 662 -13.48 -9.51 19.86
CA ASN A 662 -13.84 -10.66 20.68
C ASN A 662 -15.11 -10.42 21.50
N SER A 663 -15.31 -9.20 21.99
CA SER A 663 -16.56 -8.81 22.66
C SER A 663 -17.76 -8.89 21.73
N ASN A 664 -17.66 -8.36 20.50
CA ASN A 664 -18.73 -8.39 19.52
C ASN A 664 -19.04 -9.84 19.06
N LEU A 665 -18.02 -10.67 18.89
CA LEU A 665 -18.19 -12.07 18.55
C LEU A 665 -18.95 -12.83 19.63
N CYS A 666 -18.59 -12.65 20.91
CA CYS A 666 -19.30 -13.23 22.05
C CYS A 666 -20.75 -12.75 22.15
N ASN A 667 -20.98 -11.46 21.93
CA ASN A 667 -22.33 -10.88 21.95
C ASN A 667 -23.20 -11.42 20.82
N SER A 668 -22.64 -11.51 19.59
CA SER A 668 -23.36 -12.05 18.42
C SER A 668 -23.74 -13.52 18.61
N ALA A 669 -22.81 -14.33 19.12
CA ALA A 669 -23.11 -15.73 19.43
C ALA A 669 -24.20 -15.89 20.51
N ALA A 670 -24.15 -15.05 21.55
CA ALA A 670 -25.20 -15.05 22.59
C ALA A 670 -26.58 -14.65 22.02
N TRP A 671 -26.63 -13.66 21.13
CA TRP A 671 -27.87 -13.26 20.46
C TRP A 671 -28.43 -14.35 19.56
N ALA A 672 -27.59 -15.09 18.82
CA ALA A 672 -28.02 -16.22 18.01
C ALA A 672 -28.73 -17.32 18.86
N VAL A 673 -28.33 -17.48 20.13
CA VAL A 673 -28.99 -18.38 21.06
C VAL A 673 -30.32 -17.81 21.55
N VAL A 674 -30.36 -16.55 21.96
CA VAL A 674 -31.55 -15.92 22.56
C VAL A 674 -32.69 -15.78 21.54
N LEU A 675 -32.36 -15.50 20.28
CA LEU A 675 -33.36 -15.25 19.24
C LEU A 675 -33.99 -16.52 18.68
N LYS A 676 -33.37 -17.70 18.85
CA LYS A 676 -33.81 -18.94 18.24
C LYS A 676 -34.00 -20.04 19.29
N PRO A 677 -35.27 -20.51 19.53
CA PRO A 677 -35.57 -21.58 20.50
C PRO A 677 -34.81 -22.87 20.26
N GLU A 678 -34.48 -23.19 19.00
CA GLU A 678 -33.70 -24.38 18.61
C GLU A 678 -32.28 -24.38 19.16
N ASN A 679 -31.75 -23.23 19.55
CA ASN A 679 -30.42 -23.07 20.12
C ASN A 679 -30.40 -23.11 21.66
N ALA A 680 -31.51 -23.48 22.30
CA ALA A 680 -31.67 -23.45 23.77
C ALA A 680 -30.62 -24.26 24.56
N ASP A 681 -30.03 -25.28 23.96
CA ASP A 681 -28.95 -26.09 24.55
C ASP A 681 -27.71 -25.25 24.89
N TYR A 682 -27.50 -24.12 24.17
CA TYR A 682 -26.40 -23.20 24.40
C TYR A 682 -26.74 -22.07 25.39
N MET A 683 -27.92 -22.05 26.03
CA MET A 683 -28.34 -20.94 26.87
C MET A 683 -27.37 -20.63 28.03
N LYS A 684 -26.81 -21.67 28.67
CA LYS A 684 -25.80 -21.50 29.72
C LYS A 684 -24.52 -20.89 29.17
N SER A 685 -24.09 -21.32 27.99
CA SER A 685 -22.92 -20.76 27.29
C SER A 685 -23.16 -19.32 26.88
N ALA A 686 -24.35 -18.98 26.38
CA ALA A 686 -24.72 -17.61 26.00
C ALA A 686 -24.65 -16.61 27.16
N ILE A 687 -25.01 -17.04 28.38
CA ILE A 687 -24.83 -16.21 29.58
C ILE A 687 -23.34 -15.92 29.81
N ASN A 688 -22.49 -16.95 29.75
CA ASN A 688 -21.05 -16.79 29.94
C ASN A 688 -20.44 -15.88 28.85
N TRP A 689 -20.85 -16.02 27.59
CA TRP A 689 -20.39 -15.19 26.49
C TRP A 689 -20.80 -13.73 26.65
N SER A 690 -22.05 -13.48 27.07
CA SER A 690 -22.54 -12.12 27.36
C SER A 690 -21.80 -11.48 28.54
N GLU A 691 -21.55 -12.22 29.61
CA GLU A 691 -20.77 -11.76 30.76
C GLU A 691 -19.33 -11.43 30.36
N TYR A 692 -18.69 -12.30 29.53
CA TYR A 692 -17.37 -12.05 29.00
C TYR A 692 -17.32 -10.75 28.16
N SER A 693 -18.27 -10.58 27.25
CA SER A 693 -18.40 -9.37 26.45
C SER A 693 -18.46 -8.11 27.31
N LEU A 694 -19.27 -8.12 28.38
CA LEU A 694 -19.38 -7.01 29.31
C LEU A 694 -18.08 -6.72 30.11
N ILE A 695 -17.30 -7.77 30.43
CA ILE A 695 -16.04 -7.62 31.17
C ILE A 695 -14.99 -6.96 30.29
N VAL A 696 -14.84 -7.42 29.02
CA VAL A 696 -13.77 -6.93 28.15
C VAL A 696 -14.05 -5.56 27.54
N THR A 697 -15.29 -5.09 27.57
CA THR A 697 -15.66 -3.74 27.09
C THR A 697 -15.59 -2.66 28.17
N LYS A 698 -15.52 -3.04 29.45
CA LYS A 698 -15.32 -2.11 30.57
C LYS A 698 -13.85 -1.69 30.68
#